data_f26fefa1b8f30d0b76dfc406ae52a6cb
#
_entry.id   f26fefa1b8f30d0b76dfc406ae52a6cb
#
_cell.length_a   1.000
_cell.length_b   1.000
_cell.length_c   1.000
_cell.angle_alpha   90.00
_cell.angle_beta   90.00
_cell.angle_gamma   90.00
#
_symmetry.space_group_name_H-M   'P 1'
#
loop_
_entity.id
_entity.type
_entity.pdbx_description
1 polymer ?
#
loop_
_entity_poly.entity_id
_entity_poly.type
_entity_poly.pdbx_seq_one_letter_code
_entity_poly.pdbx_strand_id
1 'polypeptide(L)'
;MKRILLFFALLSVAAGLSAAPKAFTLKSPDGRMKVEISTDGGIRYSLTHDDVLLLENSGLSMSLKDGTVYGGPESKLRRARIGSANRTVKAVAYKKAEVRENYNELTLEYRGFKVIFRAYDDACAYRFVSLSDKPFIVKDEQADFRFPEDRTAYIPYIHKKWKGSLEEILENDFQCPYTHSLLSEWNERYSIAPLLVECPEGKKVVITEADLMNYPGMFLYNYKKGNGETLSGYFARVPDKTEIGGHNMVQEKIDSRKDYIAECQPFEKFPWRVVAVSSSDKELTDSDIVWKLATPAADTDWSWVRPGKVAWDWWNAWNIKGVDFEAGVNNDTYKYYIDFAAANHIEYVILDEGWAVKYANDLNQVVPEIDLEELVAYGRERGVGIILWVGYWPFAKDMENVCRHFSEMGIKGFKVDFMNRDDQPMVDWYRRAAEMCAKYHLLMNFHGAYKPTGLQRTYPNVVNFEGVHGLEQMKWSDPSVDQVTYDVTIPFIRMLAGPMDYTQGAMRNATKKNYKPIRTEPMSQGTRCRQLAEYVVFESPLNMMCDSPANYMAEQECTDFIAAIPTVWDETVALDGKVAEYVVMARRKADTWYVGAMAGWDGREMEIDLGFLPEGEYSMTVFRDGVNAHRIASDYRKVTMAVPSDRKMKIKMAPGGGWAAVITRKNQ
;
A
#
# COMPACT_ATOMS: atom_id res chain seq x y z
N MET A 1 57.17 -61.04 -22.01
CA MET A 1 56.46 -60.49 -20.81
C MET A 1 57.15 -59.23 -20.34
N LYS A 2 56.67 -58.04 -20.78
CA LYS A 2 57.21 -56.74 -20.35
C LYS A 2 56.23 -56.14 -19.37
N ARG A 3 56.68 -55.92 -18.17
CA ARG A 3 55.93 -55.18 -17.12
C ARG A 3 56.11 -53.68 -17.34
N ILE A 4 54.99 -52.94 -17.56
CA ILE A 4 54.93 -51.49 -17.63
C ILE A 4 54.60 -51.02 -16.21
N LEU A 5 55.52 -50.25 -15.60
CA LEU A 5 55.31 -49.50 -14.36
C LEU A 5 54.64 -48.18 -14.73
N LEU A 6 53.40 -47.96 -14.24
CA LEU A 6 52.77 -46.62 -14.27
C LEU A 6 53.20 -45.84 -13.04
N PHE A 7 53.91 -44.73 -13.25
CA PHE A 7 54.15 -43.70 -12.23
C PHE A 7 52.91 -42.80 -12.12
N PHE A 8 52.21 -42.81 -10.97
CA PHE A 8 51.23 -41.76 -10.64
C PHE A 8 51.97 -40.60 -10.01
N ALA A 9 52.00 -39.46 -10.74
CA ALA A 9 52.42 -38.17 -10.22
C ALA A 9 51.22 -37.53 -9.46
N LEU A 10 51.30 -37.49 -8.13
CA LEU A 10 50.42 -36.67 -7.32
C LEU A 10 50.74 -35.18 -7.56
N LEU A 11 49.89 -34.49 -8.34
CA LEU A 11 49.86 -33.03 -8.34
C LEU A 11 49.11 -32.56 -7.08
N SER A 12 49.84 -32.12 -6.08
CA SER A 12 49.30 -31.34 -4.96
C SER A 12 48.97 -29.95 -5.44
N VAL A 13 47.67 -29.71 -5.75
CA VAL A 13 47.16 -28.36 -5.95
C VAL A 13 47.11 -27.70 -4.58
N ALA A 14 48.09 -26.85 -4.29
CA ALA A 14 47.99 -25.90 -3.19
C ALA A 14 46.86 -24.90 -3.51
N ALA A 15 45.70 -25.12 -2.89
CA ALA A 15 44.65 -24.13 -2.87
C ALA A 15 45.16 -22.90 -2.10
N GLY A 16 45.68 -21.92 -2.81
CA GLY A 16 45.99 -20.61 -2.23
C GLY A 16 44.69 -20.05 -1.63
N LEU A 17 44.71 -19.72 -0.37
CA LEU A 17 43.70 -18.93 0.31
C LEU A 17 43.68 -17.54 -0.35
N SER A 18 42.93 -17.40 -1.45
CA SER A 18 42.64 -16.07 -2.01
C SER A 18 41.74 -15.37 -1.01
N ALA A 19 42.14 -14.18 -0.58
CA ALA A 19 41.28 -13.31 0.22
C ALA A 19 39.94 -13.13 -0.53
N ALA A 20 38.81 -13.21 0.21
CA ALA A 20 37.51 -13.00 -0.40
C ALA A 20 37.46 -11.62 -1.11
N PRO A 21 36.86 -11.51 -2.30
CA PRO A 21 36.79 -10.24 -3.00
C PRO A 21 36.07 -9.20 -2.13
N LYS A 22 36.60 -7.96 -2.12
CA LYS A 22 36.06 -6.85 -1.32
C LYS A 22 34.95 -6.07 -2.04
N ALA A 23 34.70 -6.34 -3.31
CA ALA A 23 33.68 -5.71 -4.14
C ALA A 23 32.94 -6.73 -5.01
N PHE A 24 31.64 -6.52 -5.20
CA PHE A 24 30.76 -7.36 -6.00
C PHE A 24 29.90 -6.50 -6.90
N THR A 25 29.50 -7.04 -8.03
CA THR A 25 28.54 -6.42 -8.95
C THR A 25 27.36 -7.39 -9.13
N LEU A 26 26.15 -6.90 -8.88
CA LEU A 26 24.89 -7.58 -9.19
C LEU A 26 24.14 -6.78 -10.24
N LYS A 27 23.66 -7.44 -11.31
CA LYS A 27 22.87 -6.81 -12.35
C LYS A 27 21.45 -7.35 -12.36
N SER A 28 20.48 -6.53 -12.81
CA SER A 28 19.12 -7.00 -13.11
C SER A 28 19.14 -8.01 -14.27
N PRO A 29 18.05 -8.80 -14.45
CA PRO A 29 17.94 -9.72 -15.57
C PRO A 29 18.07 -9.07 -16.95
N ASP A 30 17.54 -7.86 -17.14
CA ASP A 30 17.67 -7.06 -18.36
C ASP A 30 19.04 -6.35 -18.48
N GLY A 31 19.84 -6.33 -17.42
CA GLY A 31 21.17 -5.74 -17.37
C GLY A 31 21.22 -4.22 -17.19
N ARG A 32 20.08 -3.52 -17.17
CA ARG A 32 19.99 -2.07 -17.07
C ARG A 32 20.32 -1.56 -15.66
N MET A 33 19.94 -2.31 -14.61
CA MET A 33 20.25 -1.98 -13.22
C MET A 33 21.55 -2.68 -12.80
N LYS A 34 22.45 -1.93 -12.16
CA LYS A 34 23.73 -2.41 -11.63
C LYS A 34 23.85 -1.97 -10.17
N VAL A 35 24.06 -2.94 -9.29
CA VAL A 35 24.33 -2.72 -7.86
C VAL A 35 25.80 -3.08 -7.62
N GLU A 36 26.58 -2.12 -7.18
CA GLU A 36 27.98 -2.31 -6.77
C GLU A 36 28.04 -2.37 -5.24
N ILE A 37 28.50 -3.48 -4.70
CA ILE A 37 28.54 -3.73 -3.25
C ILE A 37 30.01 -3.80 -2.83
N SER A 38 30.42 -2.95 -1.87
CA SER A 38 31.70 -3.00 -1.18
C SER A 38 31.55 -3.62 0.19
N THR A 39 32.52 -4.45 0.57
CA THR A 39 32.61 -5.07 1.92
C THR A 39 33.87 -4.62 2.66
N ASP A 40 34.59 -3.60 2.15
CA ASP A 40 35.79 -3.05 2.75
C ASP A 40 35.43 -1.93 3.76
N GLY A 41 35.75 -2.13 5.01
CA GLY A 41 35.43 -1.17 6.08
C GLY A 41 33.94 -1.07 6.44
N GLY A 42 33.17 -2.13 6.17
CA GLY A 42 31.71 -2.21 6.34
C GLY A 42 30.99 -2.47 5.03
N ILE A 43 29.69 -2.75 5.08
CA ILE A 43 28.90 -3.01 3.88
C ILE A 43 28.33 -1.70 3.35
N ARG A 44 28.62 -1.41 2.05
CA ARG A 44 28.09 -0.25 1.34
C ARG A 44 27.66 -0.66 -0.06
N TYR A 45 26.72 0.09 -0.66
CA TYR A 45 26.28 -0.17 -2.02
C TYR A 45 26.08 1.14 -2.82
N SER A 46 26.26 1.02 -4.12
CA SER A 46 25.89 2.05 -5.10
C SER A 46 24.95 1.46 -6.12
N LEU A 47 24.04 2.25 -6.64
CA LEU A 47 23.00 1.84 -7.58
C LEU A 47 23.08 2.70 -8.85
N THR A 48 23.21 2.05 -10.00
CA THR A 48 23.19 2.67 -11.33
C THR A 48 22.08 2.05 -12.16
N HIS A 49 21.36 2.84 -12.94
CA HIS A 49 20.36 2.38 -13.90
C HIS A 49 20.54 3.09 -15.24
N ASP A 50 20.70 2.34 -16.34
CA ASP A 50 21.09 2.86 -17.66
C ASP A 50 22.28 3.83 -17.58
N ASP A 51 23.34 3.43 -16.87
CA ASP A 51 24.55 4.22 -16.61
C ASP A 51 24.36 5.51 -15.80
N VAL A 52 23.14 5.84 -15.35
CA VAL A 52 22.86 6.96 -14.44
C VAL A 52 23.07 6.51 -12.99
N LEU A 53 23.99 7.16 -12.27
CA LEU A 53 24.22 6.90 -10.85
C LEU A 53 23.08 7.48 -10.03
N LEU A 54 22.32 6.61 -9.33
CA LEU A 54 21.15 6.95 -8.53
C LEU A 54 21.48 7.04 -7.04
N LEU A 55 22.22 6.06 -6.51
CA LEU A 55 22.70 6.05 -5.14
C LEU A 55 24.20 5.80 -5.13
N GLU A 56 24.93 6.45 -4.21
CA GLU A 56 26.36 6.35 -4.09
C GLU A 56 26.77 6.00 -2.66
N ASN A 57 27.52 4.89 -2.52
CA ASN A 57 28.18 4.53 -1.27
C ASN A 57 27.26 4.52 -0.02
N SER A 58 26.02 4.07 -0.18
CA SER A 58 24.99 3.96 0.85
C SER A 58 25.37 2.89 1.88
N GLY A 59 25.40 3.22 3.16
CA GLY A 59 25.81 2.33 4.24
C GLY A 59 24.66 1.48 4.77
N LEU A 60 24.95 0.24 5.18
CA LEU A 60 24.02 -0.61 5.89
C LEU A 60 24.72 -1.41 7.00
N SER A 61 24.14 -1.43 8.19
CA SER A 61 24.62 -2.22 9.32
C SER A 61 23.53 -2.40 10.37
N MET A 62 23.71 -3.35 11.27
CA MET A 62 22.79 -3.62 12.37
C MET A 62 23.57 -3.84 13.65
N SER A 63 23.30 -3.03 14.67
CA SER A 63 23.94 -3.08 15.96
C SER A 63 23.14 -3.94 16.94
N LEU A 64 23.77 -4.93 17.56
CA LEU A 64 23.16 -5.78 18.57
C LEU A 64 23.47 -5.26 19.98
N LYS A 65 22.65 -5.64 20.94
CA LYS A 65 22.81 -5.20 22.36
C LYS A 65 24.11 -5.73 23.02
N ASP A 66 24.63 -6.85 22.54
CA ASP A 66 25.90 -7.42 23.02
C ASP A 66 27.16 -6.74 22.46
N GLY A 67 26.98 -5.70 21.63
CA GLY A 67 28.08 -4.97 20.98
C GLY A 67 28.45 -5.50 19.59
N THR A 68 27.89 -6.61 19.14
CA THR A 68 28.11 -7.13 17.78
C THR A 68 27.50 -6.19 16.76
N VAL A 69 28.20 -5.96 15.64
CA VAL A 69 27.67 -5.16 14.52
C VAL A 69 27.66 -6.00 13.24
N TYR A 70 26.49 -6.37 12.77
CA TYR A 70 26.33 -7.00 11.46
C TYR A 70 26.57 -5.97 10.36
N GLY A 71 27.45 -6.28 9.41
CA GLY A 71 27.79 -5.35 8.32
C GLY A 71 28.77 -4.24 8.69
N GLY A 72 29.23 -4.18 9.94
CA GLY A 72 30.26 -3.23 10.39
C GLY A 72 31.68 -3.60 9.92
N PRO A 73 32.67 -2.72 10.20
CA PRO A 73 34.07 -2.89 9.73
C PRO A 73 34.74 -4.21 10.12
N GLU A 74 34.36 -4.77 11.27
CA GLU A 74 34.89 -6.03 11.77
C GLU A 74 34.23 -7.27 11.16
N SER A 75 33.22 -7.11 10.34
CA SER A 75 32.49 -8.19 9.68
C SER A 75 33.35 -8.85 8.60
N LYS A 76 33.73 -10.13 8.80
CA LYS A 76 34.53 -10.90 7.84
C LYS A 76 33.67 -11.75 6.95
N LEU A 77 33.66 -11.43 5.66
CA LEU A 77 32.98 -12.20 4.63
C LEU A 77 33.57 -13.61 4.55
N ARG A 78 32.71 -14.65 4.61
CA ARG A 78 33.07 -16.05 4.47
C ARG A 78 32.81 -16.60 3.09
N ARG A 79 31.68 -16.23 2.51
CA ARG A 79 31.22 -16.77 1.23
C ARG A 79 30.31 -15.78 0.53
N ALA A 80 30.41 -15.73 -0.79
CA ALA A 80 29.44 -15.07 -1.67
C ALA A 80 28.82 -16.11 -2.61
N ARG A 81 27.52 -15.97 -2.88
CA ARG A 81 26.78 -16.82 -3.82
C ARG A 81 25.91 -15.94 -4.69
N ILE A 82 25.88 -16.26 -5.97
CA ILE A 82 24.97 -15.66 -6.94
C ILE A 82 23.87 -16.68 -7.23
N GLY A 83 22.63 -16.22 -7.29
CA GLY A 83 21.44 -16.97 -7.65
C GLY A 83 20.55 -16.14 -8.55
N SER A 84 19.49 -16.75 -9.06
CA SER A 84 18.45 -16.08 -9.85
C SER A 84 17.12 -16.81 -9.72
N ALA A 85 16.04 -16.12 -10.00
CA ALA A 85 14.72 -16.72 -10.18
C ALA A 85 14.03 -16.11 -11.41
N ASN A 86 13.28 -16.94 -12.11
CA ASN A 86 12.38 -16.51 -13.18
C ASN A 86 11.18 -17.46 -13.18
N ARG A 87 10.09 -17.01 -12.56
CA ARG A 87 8.87 -17.80 -12.41
C ARG A 87 7.65 -16.91 -12.41
N THR A 88 6.49 -17.47 -12.75
CA THR A 88 5.18 -16.83 -12.61
C THR A 88 4.47 -17.39 -11.38
N VAL A 89 3.90 -16.50 -10.57
CA VAL A 89 3.19 -16.84 -9.32
C VAL A 89 1.76 -16.35 -9.45
N LYS A 90 0.79 -17.21 -9.14
CA LYS A 90 -0.63 -16.84 -9.05
C LYS A 90 -0.83 -15.97 -7.81
N ALA A 91 -1.60 -14.91 -7.96
CA ALA A 91 -1.95 -14.00 -6.87
C ALA A 91 -3.40 -14.22 -6.43
N VAL A 92 -3.66 -14.01 -5.14
CA VAL A 92 -5.00 -14.00 -4.55
C VAL A 92 -5.33 -12.56 -4.19
N ALA A 93 -6.53 -12.09 -4.54
CA ALA A 93 -7.03 -10.76 -4.22
C ALA A 93 -6.06 -9.61 -4.57
N TYR A 94 -5.57 -9.58 -5.81
CA TYR A 94 -4.55 -8.63 -6.24
C TYR A 94 -4.92 -7.93 -7.57
N LYS A 95 -4.13 -6.91 -7.94
CA LYS A 95 -4.28 -6.15 -9.20
C LYS A 95 -3.87 -6.90 -10.47
N LYS A 96 -3.35 -8.13 -10.34
CA LYS A 96 -3.00 -9.07 -11.41
C LYS A 96 -3.27 -10.48 -10.94
N ALA A 97 -3.79 -11.34 -11.83
CA ALA A 97 -3.99 -12.76 -11.52
C ALA A 97 -2.66 -13.51 -11.42
N GLU A 98 -1.65 -13.07 -12.18
CA GLU A 98 -0.33 -13.67 -12.22
C GLU A 98 0.76 -12.58 -12.16
N VAL A 99 1.80 -12.85 -11.37
CA VAL A 99 2.94 -11.94 -11.19
C VAL A 99 4.22 -12.66 -11.56
N ARG A 100 5.01 -12.04 -12.43
CA ARG A 100 6.33 -12.56 -12.82
C ARG A 100 7.39 -12.15 -11.80
N GLU A 101 8.01 -13.13 -11.14
CA GLU A 101 9.21 -12.94 -10.32
C GLU A 101 10.45 -13.25 -11.15
N ASN A 102 11.17 -12.21 -11.56
CA ASN A 102 12.39 -12.29 -12.35
C ASN A 102 13.46 -11.41 -11.71
N TYR A 103 14.48 -12.02 -11.10
CA TYR A 103 15.55 -11.31 -10.41
C TYR A 103 16.86 -12.09 -10.38
N ASN A 104 17.96 -11.39 -10.20
CA ASN A 104 19.23 -11.93 -9.78
C ASN A 104 19.47 -11.63 -8.30
N GLU A 105 20.15 -12.52 -7.60
CA GLU A 105 20.39 -12.46 -6.16
C GLU A 105 21.88 -12.63 -5.84
N LEU A 106 22.39 -11.81 -4.94
CA LEU A 106 23.70 -11.99 -4.30
C LEU A 106 23.51 -12.21 -2.81
N THR A 107 23.92 -13.38 -2.32
CA THR A 107 23.98 -13.70 -0.89
C THR A 107 25.43 -13.57 -0.40
N LEU A 108 25.68 -12.67 0.54
CA LEU A 108 26.92 -12.48 1.26
C LEU A 108 26.80 -13.13 2.65
N GLU A 109 27.56 -14.17 2.92
CA GLU A 109 27.52 -14.91 4.18
C GLU A 109 28.70 -14.54 5.07
N TYR A 110 28.39 -14.09 6.28
CA TYR A 110 29.31 -13.70 7.33
C TYR A 110 29.24 -14.69 8.53
N ARG A 111 30.04 -14.45 9.55
CA ARG A 111 29.88 -15.16 10.82
C ARG A 111 28.65 -14.59 11.56
N GLY A 112 27.61 -15.40 11.73
CA GLY A 112 26.43 -15.05 12.51
C GLY A 112 25.31 -14.39 11.69
N PHE A 113 25.55 -13.98 10.44
CA PHE A 113 24.51 -13.38 9.60
C PHE A 113 24.78 -13.53 8.10
N LYS A 114 23.75 -13.23 7.30
CA LYS A 114 23.84 -13.02 5.84
C LYS A 114 23.26 -11.68 5.48
N VAL A 115 23.73 -11.12 4.37
CA VAL A 115 23.04 -10.03 3.66
C VAL A 115 22.69 -10.54 2.27
N ILE A 116 21.45 -10.35 1.88
CA ILE A 116 20.92 -10.76 0.59
C ILE A 116 20.56 -9.50 -0.20
N PHE A 117 21.12 -9.34 -1.40
CA PHE A 117 20.73 -8.32 -2.36
C PHE A 117 19.96 -8.98 -3.50
N ARG A 118 18.88 -8.36 -3.94
CA ARG A 118 18.15 -8.72 -5.17
C ARG A 118 18.12 -7.54 -6.11
N ALA A 119 18.37 -7.79 -7.38
CA ALA A 119 18.19 -6.85 -8.47
C ALA A 119 17.08 -7.37 -9.39
N TYR A 120 16.00 -6.63 -9.46
CA TYR A 120 14.90 -6.77 -10.41
C TYR A 120 15.11 -5.76 -11.53
N ASP A 121 14.34 -5.84 -12.61
CA ASP A 121 14.40 -4.86 -13.70
C ASP A 121 13.90 -3.46 -13.26
N ASP A 122 13.06 -3.42 -12.21
CA ASP A 122 12.40 -2.23 -11.65
C ASP A 122 12.80 -1.89 -10.20
N ALA A 123 13.72 -2.64 -9.57
CA ALA A 123 14.12 -2.38 -8.18
C ALA A 123 15.41 -3.08 -7.76
N CYS A 124 16.09 -2.47 -6.77
CA CYS A 124 17.07 -3.13 -5.92
C CYS A 124 16.52 -3.25 -4.50
N ALA A 125 16.75 -4.39 -3.85
CA ALA A 125 16.39 -4.58 -2.45
C ALA A 125 17.48 -5.35 -1.70
N TYR A 126 17.63 -5.05 -0.38
CA TYR A 126 18.48 -5.86 0.49
C TYR A 126 17.78 -6.19 1.81
N ARG A 127 18.22 -7.29 2.42
CA ARG A 127 17.81 -7.66 3.78
C ARG A 127 18.94 -8.36 4.55
N PHE A 128 18.91 -8.24 5.86
CA PHE A 128 19.68 -9.08 6.75
C PHE A 128 18.95 -10.39 7.05
N VAL A 129 19.72 -11.45 7.36
CA VAL A 129 19.21 -12.72 7.88
C VAL A 129 20.16 -13.17 8.97
N SER A 130 19.67 -13.36 10.20
CA SER A 130 20.47 -13.87 11.30
C SER A 130 20.75 -15.37 11.13
N LEU A 131 21.95 -15.79 11.52
CA LEU A 131 22.34 -17.19 11.66
C LEU A 131 22.50 -17.59 13.13
N SER A 132 22.13 -16.70 14.06
CA SER A 132 22.11 -17.02 15.50
C SER A 132 21.07 -18.10 15.79
N ASP A 133 21.45 -19.13 16.52
CA ASP A 133 20.59 -20.19 17.04
C ASP A 133 19.96 -19.83 18.40
N LYS A 134 20.21 -18.62 18.90
CA LYS A 134 19.67 -18.07 20.14
C LYS A 134 18.92 -16.76 19.91
N PRO A 135 17.94 -16.43 20.75
CA PRO A 135 17.33 -15.11 20.77
C PRO A 135 18.38 -14.01 20.99
N PHE A 136 18.16 -12.85 20.41
CA PHE A 136 19.05 -11.69 20.52
C PHE A 136 18.27 -10.39 20.40
N ILE A 137 18.93 -9.27 20.72
CA ILE A 137 18.31 -7.94 20.72
C ILE A 137 19.02 -7.07 19.70
N VAL A 138 18.26 -6.46 18.80
CA VAL A 138 18.76 -5.43 17.89
C VAL A 138 18.58 -4.07 18.56
N LYS A 139 19.70 -3.37 18.73
CA LYS A 139 19.74 -2.06 19.34
C LYS A 139 19.39 -0.96 18.36
N ASP A 140 19.92 -1.06 17.12
CA ASP A 140 19.70 -0.07 16.06
C ASP A 140 20.07 -0.64 14.69
N GLU A 141 19.55 -0.03 13.61
CA GLU A 141 19.86 -0.35 12.22
C GLU A 141 20.27 0.93 11.47
N GLN A 142 21.37 0.84 10.72
CA GLN A 142 21.74 1.81 9.70
C GLN A 142 21.17 1.36 8.35
N ALA A 143 20.31 2.17 7.76
CA ALA A 143 19.77 2.01 6.43
C ALA A 143 19.88 3.36 5.69
N ASP A 144 20.98 3.57 4.99
CA ASP A 144 21.25 4.84 4.31
C ASP A 144 20.93 4.73 2.82
N PHE A 145 20.44 5.85 2.28
CA PHE A 145 20.15 6.08 0.86
C PHE A 145 20.82 7.39 0.46
N ARG A 146 22.09 7.32 0.03
CA ARG A 146 22.88 8.49 -0.32
C ARG A 146 22.78 8.77 -1.82
N PHE A 147 22.30 9.94 -2.15
CA PHE A 147 22.26 10.46 -3.52
C PHE A 147 23.60 11.14 -3.86
N PRO A 148 24.04 11.11 -5.13
CA PRO A 148 25.26 11.80 -5.56
C PRO A 148 25.22 13.32 -5.37
N GLU A 149 24.02 13.90 -5.44
CA GLU A 149 23.74 15.33 -5.34
C GLU A 149 22.42 15.56 -4.62
N ASP A 150 22.16 16.81 -4.22
CA ASP A 150 20.86 17.23 -3.70
C ASP A 150 19.76 17.02 -4.75
N ARG A 151 18.61 16.48 -4.33
CA ARG A 151 17.51 16.08 -5.20
C ARG A 151 16.18 16.62 -4.71
N THR A 152 15.30 16.91 -5.65
CA THR A 152 13.89 17.19 -5.34
C THR A 152 13.18 15.87 -5.03
N ALA A 153 12.28 15.92 -4.05
CA ALA A 153 11.55 14.74 -3.59
C ALA A 153 10.10 15.06 -3.24
N TYR A 154 9.23 14.06 -3.35
CA TYR A 154 7.88 14.07 -2.78
C TYR A 154 7.94 13.39 -1.42
N ILE A 155 7.86 14.20 -0.37
CA ILE A 155 8.14 13.82 1.01
C ILE A 155 6.86 13.82 1.84
N PRO A 156 6.39 12.67 2.33
CA PRO A 156 5.22 12.60 3.23
C PRO A 156 5.64 12.87 4.68
N TYR A 157 5.81 14.15 5.00
CA TYR A 157 6.22 14.60 6.33
C TYR A 157 5.18 14.34 7.42
N ILE A 158 5.64 14.09 8.63
CA ILE A 158 4.81 14.03 9.85
C ILE A 158 4.69 15.44 10.42
N HIS A 159 3.83 16.27 9.83
CA HIS A 159 3.74 17.70 10.14
C HIS A 159 3.18 18.04 11.54
N LYS A 160 2.15 17.30 11.98
CA LYS A 160 1.32 17.71 13.11
C LYS A 160 2.07 17.74 14.44
N LYS A 161 3.18 17.03 14.55
CA LYS A 161 3.86 16.73 15.81
C LYS A 161 5.33 17.20 15.83
N TRP A 162 5.70 18.08 14.92
CA TRP A 162 7.10 18.58 14.84
C TRP A 162 7.64 19.15 16.16
N LYS A 163 6.81 19.86 16.93
CA LYS A 163 7.16 20.43 18.22
C LYS A 163 6.86 19.52 19.40
N GLY A 164 6.26 18.37 19.15
CA GLY A 164 5.90 17.39 20.16
C GLY A 164 7.07 16.56 20.67
N SER A 165 6.79 15.74 21.64
CA SER A 165 7.70 14.68 22.08
C SER A 165 7.95 13.69 20.94
N LEU A 166 8.98 12.85 21.09
CA LEU A 166 9.24 11.77 20.13
C LEU A 166 8.03 10.83 20.03
N GLU A 167 7.34 10.56 21.14
CA GLU A 167 6.19 9.68 21.16
C GLU A 167 5.00 10.25 20.39
N GLU A 168 4.75 11.56 20.52
CA GLU A 168 3.70 12.22 19.75
C GLU A 168 3.95 12.19 18.23
N ILE A 169 5.23 12.13 17.82
CA ILE A 169 5.59 11.98 16.40
C ILE A 169 5.42 10.53 15.94
N LEU A 170 5.83 9.55 16.76
CA LEU A 170 5.77 8.12 16.43
C LEU A 170 4.35 7.55 16.51
N GLU A 171 3.47 8.18 17.27
CA GLU A 171 2.04 7.90 17.23
C GLU A 171 1.42 8.61 16.03
N ASN A 172 1.29 7.88 14.93
CA ASN A 172 0.94 8.41 13.62
C ASN A 172 -0.12 7.57 12.92
N ASP A 173 -1.12 8.21 12.35
CA ASP A 173 -2.15 7.58 11.50
C ASP A 173 -1.66 7.30 10.06
N PHE A 174 -0.42 7.69 9.73
CA PHE A 174 0.23 7.51 8.43
C PHE A 174 -0.52 8.14 7.25
N GLN A 175 -1.34 9.14 7.48
CA GLN A 175 -2.12 9.87 6.49
C GLN A 175 -1.45 11.19 6.13
N CYS A 176 -0.22 11.14 5.65
CA CYS A 176 0.61 12.31 5.40
C CYS A 176 0.52 12.78 3.94
N PRO A 177 0.08 14.03 3.67
CA PRO A 177 0.24 14.66 2.36
C PRO A 177 1.70 14.82 1.97
N TYR A 178 1.97 14.89 0.66
CA TYR A 178 3.32 15.07 0.13
C TYR A 178 3.72 16.54 0.06
N THR A 179 4.96 16.83 0.47
CA THR A 179 5.64 18.10 0.19
C THR A 179 6.65 17.85 -0.92
N HIS A 180 6.62 18.69 -1.97
CA HIS A 180 7.57 18.63 -3.08
C HIS A 180 8.66 19.69 -2.87
N SER A 181 9.87 19.27 -2.49
CA SER A 181 10.99 20.17 -2.17
C SER A 181 12.34 19.48 -2.34
N LEU A 182 13.43 20.24 -2.30
CA LEU A 182 14.78 19.69 -2.23
C LEU A 182 14.99 18.93 -0.90
N LEU A 183 15.81 17.88 -0.93
CA LEU A 183 16.19 17.14 0.28
C LEU A 183 16.98 18.04 1.27
N SER A 184 17.76 19.01 0.76
CA SER A 184 18.44 20.03 1.58
C SER A 184 17.48 20.96 2.32
N GLU A 185 16.25 21.10 1.83
CA GLU A 185 15.19 21.88 2.46
C GLU A 185 14.39 21.08 3.50
N TRP A 186 14.85 19.90 3.86
CA TRP A 186 14.20 19.04 4.85
C TRP A 186 13.95 19.81 6.17
N ASN A 187 12.68 19.98 6.53
CA ASN A 187 12.26 20.90 7.60
C ASN A 187 11.49 20.22 8.74
N GLU A 188 11.17 18.94 8.61
CA GLU A 188 10.49 18.17 9.65
C GLU A 188 11.43 17.11 10.27
N ARG A 189 11.03 16.51 11.38
CA ARG A 189 11.88 15.55 12.07
C ARG A 189 11.95 14.23 11.31
N TYR A 190 10.80 13.69 10.90
CA TYR A 190 10.68 12.45 10.19
C TYR A 190 9.65 12.53 9.05
N SER A 191 9.81 11.63 8.10
CA SER A 191 8.86 11.29 7.05
C SER A 191 8.49 9.82 7.17
N ILE A 192 7.26 9.47 6.79
CA ILE A 192 6.91 8.07 6.54
C ILE A 192 7.45 7.61 5.18
N ALA A 193 7.46 6.29 4.93
CA ALA A 193 7.66 5.71 3.60
C ALA A 193 6.29 5.26 3.02
N PRO A 194 6.14 5.16 1.67
CA PRO A 194 7.11 5.43 0.60
C PRO A 194 7.39 6.91 0.35
N LEU A 195 8.64 7.20 -0.06
CA LEU A 195 9.10 8.53 -0.44
C LEU A 195 9.72 8.47 -1.84
N LEU A 196 9.36 9.41 -2.71
CA LEU A 196 9.87 9.47 -4.09
C LEU A 196 10.91 10.59 -4.25
N VAL A 197 12.04 10.26 -4.87
CA VAL A 197 13.11 11.20 -5.23
C VAL A 197 13.24 11.30 -6.75
N GLU A 198 13.30 12.50 -7.28
CA GLU A 198 13.52 12.78 -8.70
C GLU A 198 15.00 12.69 -9.01
N CYS A 199 15.34 11.92 -10.05
CA CYS A 199 16.70 11.67 -10.48
C CYS A 199 16.94 12.17 -11.91
N PRO A 200 18.23 12.26 -12.38
CA PRO A 200 18.53 12.70 -13.73
C PRO A 200 17.84 11.86 -14.81
N GLU A 201 17.71 12.42 -15.99
CA GLU A 201 17.11 11.79 -17.17
C GLU A 201 15.64 11.34 -16.96
N GLY A 202 14.92 12.05 -16.07
CA GLY A 202 13.52 11.75 -15.76
C GLY A 202 13.29 10.51 -14.89
N LYS A 203 14.36 9.84 -14.44
CA LYS A 203 14.27 8.68 -13.58
C LYS A 203 13.68 9.05 -12.22
N LYS A 204 13.03 8.08 -11.59
CA LYS A 204 12.49 8.20 -10.22
C LYS A 204 13.04 7.07 -9.35
N VAL A 205 13.30 7.40 -8.10
CA VAL A 205 13.63 6.45 -7.04
C VAL A 205 12.55 6.51 -5.98
N VAL A 206 11.95 5.37 -5.65
CA VAL A 206 11.01 5.27 -4.51
C VAL A 206 11.63 4.41 -3.42
N ILE A 207 11.79 4.99 -2.23
CA ILE A 207 12.32 4.30 -1.05
C ILE A 207 11.16 3.77 -0.23
N THR A 208 11.17 2.47 0.04
CA THR A 208 10.18 1.78 0.89
C THR A 208 10.76 0.52 1.52
N GLU A 209 9.91 -0.34 2.06
CA GLU A 209 10.26 -1.63 2.64
C GLU A 209 9.23 -2.70 2.30
N ALA A 210 9.61 -3.98 2.46
CA ALA A 210 8.72 -5.11 2.23
C ALA A 210 8.99 -6.24 3.23
N ASP A 211 8.01 -7.15 3.40
CA ASP A 211 8.09 -8.33 4.27
C ASP A 211 8.30 -7.95 5.75
N LEU A 212 7.59 -6.91 6.21
CA LEU A 212 7.62 -6.44 7.59
C LEU A 212 6.70 -7.32 8.45
N MET A 213 7.30 -8.24 9.23
CA MET A 213 6.57 -9.28 9.97
C MET A 213 6.75 -9.21 11.49
N ASN A 214 7.96 -8.94 11.96
CA ASN A 214 8.31 -8.89 13.38
C ASN A 214 9.48 -7.93 13.61
N TYR A 215 9.37 -6.71 13.08
CA TYR A 215 10.42 -5.70 13.17
C TYR A 215 9.78 -4.31 13.03
N PRO A 216 10.32 -3.24 13.60
CA PRO A 216 9.73 -1.92 13.46
C PRO A 216 9.76 -1.41 12.01
N GLY A 217 8.74 -0.65 11.62
CA GLY A 217 8.66 0.04 10.35
C GLY A 217 9.72 1.14 10.22
N MET A 218 10.06 1.46 8.97
CA MET A 218 11.09 2.45 8.64
C MET A 218 10.47 3.83 8.43
N PHE A 219 10.80 4.77 9.32
CA PHE A 219 10.71 6.19 9.06
C PHE A 219 11.98 6.66 8.33
N LEU A 220 11.89 7.79 7.63
CA LEU A 220 13.03 8.41 6.94
C LEU A 220 13.33 9.78 7.53
N TYR A 221 14.60 10.16 7.56
CA TYR A 221 15.04 11.49 7.94
C TYR A 221 16.33 11.88 7.21
N ASN A 222 16.56 13.18 7.08
CA ASN A 222 17.83 13.68 6.56
C ASN A 222 18.83 13.81 7.72
N TYR A 223 19.85 12.95 7.73
CA TYR A 223 20.81 12.81 8.82
C TYR A 223 21.60 14.10 9.14
N LYS A 224 21.94 14.85 8.08
CA LYS A 224 22.61 16.13 8.23
C LYS A 224 21.74 17.21 7.58
N LYS A 225 20.89 17.85 8.38
CA LYS A 225 20.04 18.92 7.88
C LYS A 225 20.81 19.88 6.99
N GLY A 226 20.32 20.06 5.75
CA GLY A 226 20.90 20.97 4.76
C GLY A 226 22.03 20.41 3.89
N ASN A 227 22.39 19.11 3.97
CA ASN A 227 23.33 18.51 3.01
C ASN A 227 22.65 17.91 1.76
N GLY A 228 21.34 17.65 1.82
CA GLY A 228 20.55 17.19 0.68
C GLY A 228 20.93 15.84 0.07
N GLU A 229 21.92 15.13 0.61
CA GLU A 229 22.50 13.96 -0.05
C GLU A 229 22.03 12.63 0.53
N THR A 230 21.73 12.57 1.85
CA THR A 230 21.50 11.30 2.52
C THR A 230 20.19 11.27 3.27
N LEU A 231 19.33 10.30 2.91
CA LEU A 231 18.22 9.88 3.72
C LEU A 231 18.63 8.65 4.54
N SER A 232 18.27 8.63 5.82
CA SER A 232 18.55 7.52 6.73
C SER A 232 17.28 6.96 7.32
N GLY A 233 17.27 5.64 7.60
CA GLY A 233 16.18 5.00 8.30
C GLY A 233 16.19 5.33 9.80
N TYR A 234 15.01 5.53 10.37
CA TYR A 234 14.78 5.60 11.81
C TYR A 234 13.73 4.56 12.20
N PHE A 235 13.94 3.89 13.33
CA PHE A 235 13.10 2.77 13.79
C PHE A 235 12.61 3.02 15.20
N ALA A 236 11.30 2.89 15.41
CA ALA A 236 10.71 3.07 16.72
C ALA A 236 11.21 1.98 17.70
N ARG A 237 11.63 2.39 18.89
CA ARG A 237 12.07 1.46 19.93
C ARG A 237 10.90 0.69 20.51
N VAL A 238 11.17 -0.50 21.04
CA VAL A 238 10.16 -1.33 21.69
C VAL A 238 9.53 -0.58 22.87
N PRO A 239 8.19 -0.55 23.00
CA PRO A 239 7.51 -0.02 24.18
C PRO A 239 7.98 -0.69 25.48
N ASP A 240 8.14 0.09 26.55
CA ASP A 240 8.45 -0.40 27.91
C ASP A 240 7.22 -0.32 28.81
N LYS A 241 6.53 0.83 28.79
CA LYS A 241 5.27 1.04 29.50
C LYS A 241 4.22 1.58 28.58
N THR A 242 3.01 1.08 28.72
CA THR A 242 1.85 1.47 27.92
C THR A 242 0.65 1.72 28.83
N GLU A 243 -0.29 2.52 28.35
CA GLU A 243 -1.60 2.73 28.98
C GLU A 243 -2.71 2.74 27.92
N ILE A 244 -3.91 2.37 28.31
CA ILE A 244 -5.07 2.45 27.41
C ILE A 244 -5.59 3.87 27.41
N GLY A 245 -5.83 4.42 26.22
CA GLY A 245 -6.24 5.80 26.07
C GLY A 245 -6.68 6.14 24.65
N GLY A 246 -6.46 7.40 24.26
CA GLY A 246 -6.75 7.90 22.93
C GLY A 246 -8.23 7.99 22.59
N HIS A 247 -8.57 7.88 21.30
CA HIS A 247 -9.94 7.97 20.82
C HIS A 247 -10.82 6.92 21.51
N ASN A 248 -11.86 7.34 22.23
CA ASN A 248 -12.82 6.48 22.93
C ASN A 248 -12.20 5.34 23.76
N MET A 249 -10.94 5.48 24.23
CA MET A 249 -10.18 4.49 24.99
C MET A 249 -9.86 3.19 24.19
N VAL A 250 -9.83 3.26 22.86
CA VAL A 250 -9.57 2.08 22.00
C VAL A 250 -8.12 1.95 21.56
N GLN A 251 -7.22 2.83 22.02
CA GLN A 251 -5.80 2.85 21.68
C GLN A 251 -4.93 2.38 22.84
N GLU A 252 -3.75 1.89 22.52
CA GLU A 252 -2.67 1.70 23.47
C GLU A 252 -1.62 2.80 23.25
N LYS A 253 -1.47 3.68 24.24
CA LYS A 253 -0.53 4.80 24.25
C LYS A 253 0.79 4.38 24.87
N ILE A 254 1.90 4.94 24.38
CA ILE A 254 3.23 4.63 24.90
C ILE A 254 3.63 5.71 25.91
N ASP A 255 3.92 5.27 27.15
CA ASP A 255 4.47 6.11 28.19
C ASP A 255 6.01 6.18 28.13
N SER A 256 6.65 5.02 27.90
CA SER A 256 8.11 4.94 27.79
C SER A 256 8.55 3.81 26.85
N ARG A 257 9.80 3.92 26.35
CA ARG A 257 10.40 2.92 25.46
C ARG A 257 11.72 2.40 26.01
N LYS A 258 12.04 1.17 25.64
CA LYS A 258 13.33 0.52 25.89
C LYS A 258 14.43 1.20 25.07
N ASP A 259 15.70 0.78 25.31
CA ASP A 259 16.87 1.32 24.59
C ASP A 259 17.23 0.57 23.30
N TYR A 260 16.30 -0.24 22.76
CA TYR A 260 16.47 -1.09 21.57
C TYR A 260 15.21 -1.15 20.72
N ILE A 261 15.37 -1.59 19.46
CA ILE A 261 14.31 -1.55 18.44
C ILE A 261 13.61 -2.89 18.23
N ALA A 262 14.27 -4.04 18.53
CA ALA A 262 13.66 -5.35 18.34
C ALA A 262 14.21 -6.44 19.26
N GLU A 263 13.33 -7.36 19.69
CA GLU A 263 13.63 -8.64 20.32
C GLU A 263 13.45 -9.74 19.27
N CYS A 264 14.54 -10.38 18.85
CA CYS A 264 14.56 -11.29 17.73
C CYS A 264 14.64 -12.75 18.17
N GLN A 265 13.96 -13.61 17.40
CA GLN A 265 14.05 -15.06 17.57
C GLN A 265 15.27 -15.64 16.84
N PRO A 266 15.67 -16.91 17.13
CA PRO A 266 16.70 -17.58 16.34
C PRO A 266 16.38 -17.55 14.84
N PHE A 267 17.42 -17.37 14.00
CA PHE A 267 17.34 -17.37 12.54
C PHE A 267 16.41 -16.30 11.95
N GLU A 268 16.28 -15.15 12.62
CA GLU A 268 15.41 -14.04 12.22
C GLU A 268 15.68 -13.57 10.78
N LYS A 269 14.62 -13.31 10.04
CA LYS A 269 14.66 -12.68 8.71
C LYS A 269 14.12 -11.25 8.80
N PHE A 270 14.98 -10.29 8.56
CA PHE A 270 14.60 -8.88 8.64
C PHE A 270 13.85 -8.40 7.39
N PRO A 271 13.12 -7.29 7.46
CA PRO A 271 12.44 -6.72 6.30
C PRO A 271 13.41 -6.39 5.17
N TRP A 272 12.91 -6.36 3.94
CA TRP A 272 13.63 -5.82 2.80
C TRP A 272 13.61 -4.29 2.84
N ARG A 273 14.77 -3.67 2.64
CA ARG A 273 14.89 -2.26 2.30
C ARG A 273 14.86 -2.16 0.78
N VAL A 274 13.91 -1.38 0.25
CA VAL A 274 13.55 -1.40 -1.18
C VAL A 274 13.85 -0.05 -1.80
N VAL A 275 14.54 -0.07 -2.92
CA VAL A 275 14.80 1.05 -3.81
C VAL A 275 14.18 0.70 -5.17
N ALA A 276 12.93 1.11 -5.38
CA ALA A 276 12.28 0.98 -6.68
C ALA A 276 12.79 2.08 -7.62
N VAL A 277 12.97 1.72 -8.89
CA VAL A 277 13.52 2.62 -9.93
C VAL A 277 12.61 2.58 -11.14
N SER A 278 12.35 3.74 -11.74
CA SER A 278 11.63 3.83 -13.00
C SER A 278 12.33 4.77 -13.99
N SER A 279 12.16 4.48 -15.27
CA SER A 279 12.61 5.35 -16.37
C SER A 279 11.53 6.35 -16.79
N SER A 280 10.27 6.04 -16.48
CA SER A 280 9.13 6.94 -16.68
C SER A 280 8.18 6.84 -15.51
N ASP A 281 7.50 7.92 -15.18
CA ASP A 281 6.62 7.98 -14.00
C ASP A 281 5.56 6.88 -13.99
N LYS A 282 4.94 6.58 -15.16
CA LYS A 282 3.87 5.58 -15.26
C LYS A 282 4.27 4.18 -14.78
N GLU A 283 5.53 3.79 -14.92
CA GLU A 283 6.01 2.45 -14.51
C GLU A 283 5.83 2.21 -13.01
N LEU A 284 5.85 3.28 -12.20
CA LEU A 284 5.63 3.18 -10.75
C LEU A 284 4.21 2.73 -10.39
N THR A 285 3.20 3.08 -11.20
CA THR A 285 1.79 2.78 -10.94
C THR A 285 1.46 1.29 -11.09
N ASP A 286 2.30 0.56 -11.82
CA ASP A 286 2.13 -0.88 -12.09
C ASP A 286 3.20 -1.76 -11.41
N SER A 287 4.08 -1.20 -10.58
CA SER A 287 5.11 -1.96 -9.88
C SER A 287 4.51 -2.98 -8.92
N ASP A 288 5.07 -4.19 -8.94
CA ASP A 288 4.71 -5.31 -8.05
C ASP A 288 5.80 -5.57 -7.00
N ILE A 289 6.77 -4.68 -6.83
CA ILE A 289 8.01 -4.99 -6.12
C ILE A 289 7.79 -5.36 -4.66
N VAL A 290 6.93 -4.65 -3.93
CA VAL A 290 6.63 -4.95 -2.52
C VAL A 290 5.96 -6.31 -2.40
N TRP A 291 5.02 -6.62 -3.29
CA TRP A 291 4.38 -7.93 -3.33
C TRP A 291 5.38 -9.05 -3.68
N LYS A 292 6.26 -8.86 -4.68
CA LYS A 292 7.29 -9.85 -5.09
C LYS A 292 8.27 -10.19 -3.95
N LEU A 293 8.59 -9.24 -3.09
CA LEU A 293 9.54 -9.40 -1.99
C LEU A 293 8.94 -10.03 -0.74
N ALA A 294 7.62 -9.95 -0.56
CA ALA A 294 6.94 -10.49 0.60
C ALA A 294 6.94 -12.02 0.63
N THR A 295 6.85 -12.57 1.82
CA THR A 295 6.72 -14.01 2.05
C THR A 295 5.43 -14.53 1.40
N PRO A 296 5.48 -15.60 0.58
CA PRO A 296 4.29 -16.18 -0.01
C PRO A 296 3.31 -16.71 1.03
N ALA A 297 2.02 -16.72 0.69
CA ALA A 297 1.00 -17.40 1.48
C ALA A 297 1.32 -18.88 1.66
N ALA A 298 0.85 -19.44 2.77
CA ALA A 298 0.85 -20.90 2.96
C ALA A 298 0.03 -21.58 1.86
N ASP A 299 0.43 -22.79 1.48
CA ASP A 299 -0.30 -23.63 0.51
C ASP A 299 -1.56 -24.22 1.17
N THR A 300 -2.54 -23.34 1.39
CA THR A 300 -3.85 -23.66 1.96
C THR A 300 -4.96 -23.10 1.08
N ASP A 301 -6.20 -23.49 1.34
CA ASP A 301 -7.36 -22.98 0.58
C ASP A 301 -7.66 -21.50 0.98
N TRP A 302 -7.49 -20.60 0.03
CA TRP A 302 -7.85 -19.19 0.13
C TRP A 302 -9.08 -18.83 -0.72
N SER A 303 -9.80 -19.78 -1.26
CA SER A 303 -10.97 -19.54 -2.12
C SER A 303 -12.15 -18.87 -1.40
N TRP A 304 -12.15 -18.91 -0.08
CA TRP A 304 -13.12 -18.20 0.77
C TRP A 304 -12.89 -16.68 0.85
N VAL A 305 -11.69 -16.21 0.51
CA VAL A 305 -11.40 -14.77 0.45
C VAL A 305 -12.12 -14.17 -0.75
N ARG A 306 -13.13 -13.36 -0.46
CA ARG A 306 -13.98 -12.72 -1.47
C ARG A 306 -13.85 -11.21 -1.38
N PRO A 307 -12.97 -10.59 -2.19
CA PRO A 307 -12.94 -9.15 -2.37
C PRO A 307 -14.27 -8.62 -2.89
N GLY A 308 -14.56 -7.35 -2.61
CA GLY A 308 -15.82 -6.75 -3.06
C GLY A 308 -15.94 -5.27 -2.71
N LYS A 309 -17.07 -4.68 -3.08
CA LYS A 309 -17.43 -3.32 -2.71
C LYS A 309 -18.19 -3.30 -1.40
N VAL A 310 -18.09 -2.18 -0.70
CA VAL A 310 -18.67 -1.98 0.62
C VAL A 310 -19.48 -0.69 0.63
N ALA A 311 -20.77 -0.75 0.95
CA ALA A 311 -21.54 0.44 1.28
C ALA A 311 -21.17 0.90 2.69
N TRP A 312 -20.73 2.15 2.84
CA TRP A 312 -20.15 2.70 4.07
C TRP A 312 -20.93 3.91 4.57
N ASP A 313 -21.22 3.92 5.85
CA ASP A 313 -22.16 4.81 6.54
C ASP A 313 -21.50 6.08 7.11
N TRP A 314 -20.23 6.00 7.54
CA TRP A 314 -19.58 6.99 8.38
C TRP A 314 -19.29 8.32 7.66
N TRP A 315 -18.83 8.28 6.39
CA TRP A 315 -18.42 9.49 5.66
C TRP A 315 -19.59 10.48 5.51
N ASN A 316 -20.78 9.98 5.20
CA ASN A 316 -22.00 10.77 5.05
C ASN A 316 -22.74 11.01 6.39
N ALA A 317 -22.14 10.66 7.54
CA ALA A 317 -22.70 10.81 8.88
C ALA A 317 -24.07 10.12 9.04
N TRP A 318 -24.24 8.92 8.46
CA TRP A 318 -25.49 8.13 8.45
C TRP A 318 -26.68 8.89 7.86
N ASN A 319 -26.48 10.00 7.16
CA ASN A 319 -27.56 10.82 6.60
C ASN A 319 -28.22 10.13 5.39
N ILE A 320 -29.48 9.85 5.55
CA ILE A 320 -30.37 9.32 4.52
C ILE A 320 -31.55 10.27 4.37
N LYS A 321 -32.04 10.45 3.14
CA LYS A 321 -33.23 11.25 2.85
C LYS A 321 -34.29 10.42 2.15
N GLY A 322 -35.56 10.81 2.29
CA GLY A 322 -36.69 10.15 1.66
C GLY A 322 -37.07 8.82 2.32
N VAL A 323 -36.86 8.71 3.62
CA VAL A 323 -37.23 7.57 4.46
C VAL A 323 -38.22 8.00 5.56
N ASP A 324 -38.98 7.05 6.11
CA ASP A 324 -39.99 7.28 7.14
C ASP A 324 -39.49 6.92 8.56
N PHE A 325 -38.16 6.90 8.74
CA PHE A 325 -37.51 6.65 10.04
C PHE A 325 -36.36 7.65 10.27
N GLU A 326 -35.93 7.81 11.52
CA GLU A 326 -34.79 8.61 11.87
C GLU A 326 -33.49 7.86 11.54
N ALA A 327 -32.70 8.42 10.61
CA ALA A 327 -31.43 7.83 10.21
C ALA A 327 -30.36 8.01 11.30
N GLY A 328 -29.50 7.01 11.47
CA GLY A 328 -28.45 6.98 12.48
C GLY A 328 -27.91 5.59 12.69
N VAL A 329 -27.26 5.35 13.83
CA VAL A 329 -26.81 4.02 14.21
C VAL A 329 -28.01 3.23 14.74
N ASN A 330 -28.77 2.60 13.86
CA ASN A 330 -29.93 1.78 14.17
C ASN A 330 -30.23 0.75 13.06
N ASN A 331 -31.00 -0.28 13.38
CA ASN A 331 -31.31 -1.36 12.44
C ASN A 331 -32.02 -0.89 11.17
N ASP A 332 -32.92 0.09 11.25
CA ASP A 332 -33.63 0.58 10.07
C ASP A 332 -32.69 1.21 9.03
N THR A 333 -31.71 2.00 9.51
CA THR A 333 -30.65 2.56 8.69
C THR A 333 -29.83 1.46 8.00
N TYR A 334 -29.37 0.45 8.75
CA TYR A 334 -28.54 -0.61 8.17
C TYR A 334 -29.33 -1.55 7.25
N LYS A 335 -30.61 -1.81 7.52
CA LYS A 335 -31.47 -2.52 6.56
C LYS A 335 -31.60 -1.76 5.24
N TYR A 336 -31.72 -0.43 5.29
CA TYR A 336 -31.73 0.40 4.10
C TYR A 336 -30.41 0.33 3.30
N TYR A 337 -29.25 0.31 4.00
CA TYR A 337 -27.96 0.08 3.37
C TYR A 337 -27.85 -1.32 2.74
N ILE A 338 -28.35 -2.35 3.43
CA ILE A 338 -28.36 -3.72 2.92
C ILE A 338 -29.27 -3.85 1.69
N ASP A 339 -30.46 -3.24 1.69
CA ASP A 339 -31.36 -3.24 0.53
C ASP A 339 -30.73 -2.52 -0.67
N PHE A 340 -30.08 -1.38 -0.45
CA PHE A 340 -29.30 -0.69 -1.48
C PHE A 340 -28.19 -1.57 -2.02
N ALA A 341 -27.40 -2.20 -1.16
CA ALA A 341 -26.30 -3.07 -1.54
C ALA A 341 -26.79 -4.25 -2.37
N ALA A 342 -27.87 -4.91 -1.95
CA ALA A 342 -28.49 -6.01 -2.69
C ALA A 342 -29.01 -5.60 -4.07
N ALA A 343 -29.70 -4.45 -4.15
CA ALA A 343 -30.26 -3.94 -5.41
C ALA A 343 -29.17 -3.57 -6.44
N ASN A 344 -27.98 -3.21 -5.98
CA ASN A 344 -26.86 -2.78 -6.82
C ASN A 344 -25.71 -3.80 -6.88
N HIS A 345 -25.92 -5.04 -6.40
CA HIS A 345 -24.91 -6.10 -6.39
C HIS A 345 -23.61 -5.71 -5.68
N ILE A 346 -23.72 -4.95 -4.58
CA ILE A 346 -22.63 -4.61 -3.68
C ILE A 346 -22.48 -5.73 -2.67
N GLU A 347 -21.28 -6.23 -2.48
CA GLU A 347 -21.02 -7.46 -1.71
C GLU A 347 -21.19 -7.27 -0.20
N TYR A 348 -20.90 -6.05 0.32
CA TYR A 348 -20.84 -5.82 1.76
C TYR A 348 -21.48 -4.51 2.19
N VAL A 349 -21.89 -4.50 3.46
CA VAL A 349 -22.17 -3.30 4.24
C VAL A 349 -21.25 -3.30 5.44
N ILE A 350 -20.67 -2.16 5.79
CA ILE A 350 -19.88 -2.02 7.02
C ILE A 350 -20.68 -1.21 8.04
N LEU A 351 -20.74 -1.70 9.25
CA LEU A 351 -21.16 -0.92 10.41
C LEU A 351 -19.90 -0.27 10.97
N ASP A 352 -19.76 1.03 10.76
CA ASP A 352 -18.64 1.81 11.27
C ASP A 352 -18.80 2.11 12.78
N GLU A 353 -17.96 2.97 13.36
CA GLU A 353 -17.97 3.25 14.80
C GLU A 353 -19.37 3.63 15.32
N GLY A 354 -19.82 3.00 16.39
CA GLY A 354 -21.08 3.32 17.08
C GLY A 354 -21.99 2.13 17.40
N TRP A 355 -21.83 1.00 16.72
CA TRP A 355 -22.63 -0.21 16.98
C TRP A 355 -22.32 -0.89 18.34
N ALA A 356 -21.09 -0.74 18.84
CA ALA A 356 -20.67 -1.22 20.14
C ALA A 356 -20.68 -0.11 21.19
N VAL A 357 -20.91 -0.46 22.46
CA VAL A 357 -20.98 0.50 23.57
C VAL A 357 -19.64 1.18 23.78
N LYS A 358 -19.63 2.52 23.67
CA LYS A 358 -18.43 3.34 23.87
C LYS A 358 -17.82 3.15 25.25
N TYR A 359 -16.51 3.17 25.34
CA TYR A 359 -15.71 3.04 26.58
C TYR A 359 -15.83 1.68 27.28
N ALA A 360 -16.72 0.79 26.85
CA ALA A 360 -16.86 -0.54 27.44
C ALA A 360 -15.62 -1.41 27.18
N ASN A 361 -14.93 -1.15 26.08
CA ASN A 361 -13.82 -2.00 25.61
C ASN A 361 -14.20 -3.49 25.52
N ASP A 362 -15.46 -3.78 25.19
CA ASP A 362 -16.03 -5.13 25.08
C ASP A 362 -16.96 -5.15 23.86
N LEU A 363 -16.53 -5.83 22.82
CA LEU A 363 -17.26 -5.91 21.54
C LEU A 363 -18.55 -6.75 21.63
N ASN A 364 -18.79 -7.48 22.72
CA ASN A 364 -20.04 -8.18 22.95
C ASN A 364 -21.14 -7.24 23.51
N GLN A 365 -20.78 -6.02 23.93
CA GLN A 365 -21.73 -5.02 24.38
C GLN A 365 -22.19 -4.15 23.18
N VAL A 366 -23.27 -4.59 22.56
CA VAL A 366 -23.90 -3.89 21.43
C VAL A 366 -24.85 -2.81 21.98
N VAL A 367 -24.97 -1.67 21.29
CA VAL A 367 -25.92 -0.61 21.67
C VAL A 367 -27.37 -1.09 21.48
N PRO A 368 -28.34 -0.60 22.28
CA PRO A 368 -29.75 -1.10 22.24
C PRO A 368 -30.44 -0.92 20.89
N GLU A 369 -29.97 0.05 20.07
CA GLU A 369 -30.55 0.37 18.77
C GLU A 369 -30.11 -0.60 17.66
N ILE A 370 -29.17 -1.51 17.96
CA ILE A 370 -28.63 -2.48 17.03
C ILE A 370 -28.87 -3.91 17.47
N ASP A 371 -29.49 -4.70 16.61
CA ASP A 371 -29.56 -6.16 16.69
C ASP A 371 -28.72 -6.74 15.56
N LEU A 372 -27.48 -7.16 15.89
CA LEU A 372 -26.53 -7.70 14.92
C LEU A 372 -27.00 -9.03 14.32
N GLU A 373 -27.65 -9.91 15.11
CA GLU A 373 -28.13 -11.19 14.61
C GLU A 373 -29.23 -10.98 13.56
N GLU A 374 -30.14 -10.03 13.79
CA GLU A 374 -31.16 -9.62 12.83
C GLU A 374 -30.52 -9.07 11.55
N LEU A 375 -29.55 -8.16 11.68
CA LEU A 375 -28.88 -7.55 10.51
C LEU A 375 -28.10 -8.60 9.69
N VAL A 376 -27.41 -9.51 10.34
CA VAL A 376 -26.69 -10.61 9.67
C VAL A 376 -27.66 -11.54 8.95
N ALA A 377 -28.77 -11.89 9.58
CA ALA A 377 -29.82 -12.72 8.94
C ALA A 377 -30.42 -11.99 7.74
N TYR A 378 -30.76 -10.70 7.88
CA TYR A 378 -31.34 -9.85 6.84
C TYR A 378 -30.39 -9.71 5.64
N GLY A 379 -29.08 -9.50 5.89
CA GLY A 379 -28.05 -9.43 4.86
C GLY A 379 -27.86 -10.76 4.14
N ARG A 380 -27.79 -11.86 4.88
CA ARG A 380 -27.65 -13.21 4.31
C ARG A 380 -28.78 -13.58 3.36
N GLU A 381 -30.04 -13.25 3.70
CA GLU A 381 -31.21 -13.46 2.83
C GLU A 381 -31.10 -12.70 1.51
N ARG A 382 -30.36 -11.58 1.49
CA ARG A 382 -30.15 -10.70 0.34
C ARG A 382 -28.81 -10.88 -0.36
N GLY A 383 -27.99 -11.80 0.12
CA GLY A 383 -26.66 -12.05 -0.42
C GLY A 383 -25.61 -10.98 -0.07
N VAL A 384 -25.86 -10.15 0.95
CA VAL A 384 -24.98 -9.07 1.42
C VAL A 384 -24.30 -9.48 2.73
N GLY A 385 -22.97 -9.38 2.75
CA GLY A 385 -22.16 -9.64 3.94
C GLY A 385 -22.04 -8.41 4.85
N ILE A 386 -21.89 -8.63 6.16
CA ILE A 386 -21.66 -7.58 7.15
C ILE A 386 -20.21 -7.59 7.59
N ILE A 387 -19.60 -6.41 7.62
CA ILE A 387 -18.26 -6.14 8.16
C ILE A 387 -18.44 -5.18 9.35
N LEU A 388 -17.66 -5.36 10.41
CA LEU A 388 -17.73 -4.51 11.60
C LEU A 388 -16.45 -3.66 11.74
N TRP A 389 -16.64 -2.39 12.04
CA TRP A 389 -15.57 -1.56 12.57
C TRP A 389 -15.30 -1.92 14.02
N VAL A 390 -14.02 -2.01 14.39
CA VAL A 390 -13.58 -2.24 15.76
C VAL A 390 -12.34 -1.41 16.06
N GLY A 391 -12.24 -0.88 17.26
CA GLY A 391 -11.01 -0.25 17.73
C GLY A 391 -9.94 -1.28 18.07
N TYR A 392 -8.66 -0.89 17.97
CA TYR A 392 -7.52 -1.77 18.24
C TYR A 392 -7.62 -2.50 19.57
N TRP A 393 -7.77 -1.77 20.69
CA TRP A 393 -7.66 -2.38 22.02
C TRP A 393 -8.78 -3.39 22.34
N PRO A 394 -10.08 -3.08 22.15
CA PRO A 394 -11.14 -4.06 22.42
C PRO A 394 -11.02 -5.32 21.55
N PHE A 395 -10.46 -5.22 20.34
CA PHE A 395 -10.16 -6.37 19.50
C PHE A 395 -8.92 -7.13 19.97
N ALA A 396 -7.83 -6.43 20.28
CA ALA A 396 -6.53 -7.03 20.61
C ALA A 396 -6.56 -7.84 21.92
N LYS A 397 -7.29 -7.36 22.94
CA LYS A 397 -7.29 -7.97 24.26
C LYS A 397 -7.95 -9.36 24.32
N ASP A 398 -8.86 -9.67 23.36
CA ASP A 398 -9.59 -10.95 23.33
C ASP A 398 -9.79 -11.45 21.88
N MET A 399 -8.78 -11.29 21.07
CA MET A 399 -8.81 -11.48 19.62
C MET A 399 -9.41 -12.82 19.20
N GLU A 400 -9.03 -13.94 19.81
CA GLU A 400 -9.51 -15.26 19.43
C GLU A 400 -11.00 -15.45 19.68
N ASN A 401 -11.49 -15.05 20.86
CA ASN A 401 -12.91 -15.15 21.19
C ASN A 401 -13.75 -14.21 20.31
N VAL A 402 -13.26 -12.99 20.04
CA VAL A 402 -13.91 -12.04 19.12
C VAL A 402 -14.01 -12.63 17.72
N CYS A 403 -12.92 -13.14 17.17
CA CYS A 403 -12.94 -13.75 15.82
C CYS A 403 -13.89 -14.95 15.76
N ARG A 404 -13.85 -15.84 16.76
CA ARG A 404 -14.73 -17.00 16.82
C ARG A 404 -16.20 -16.60 16.91
N HIS A 405 -16.56 -15.74 17.89
CA HIS A 405 -17.93 -15.31 18.14
C HIS A 405 -18.58 -14.67 16.89
N PHE A 406 -17.92 -13.68 16.31
CA PHE A 406 -18.47 -12.96 15.16
C PHE A 406 -18.45 -13.79 13.87
N SER A 407 -17.48 -14.72 13.70
CA SER A 407 -17.52 -15.68 12.60
C SER A 407 -18.70 -16.64 12.72
N GLU A 408 -18.96 -17.20 13.92
CA GLU A 408 -20.10 -18.08 14.19
C GLU A 408 -21.44 -17.35 13.96
N MET A 409 -21.54 -16.06 14.32
CA MET A 409 -22.70 -15.21 14.03
C MET A 409 -22.90 -15.01 12.52
N GLY A 410 -21.83 -15.02 11.70
CA GLY A 410 -21.87 -14.87 10.25
C GLY A 410 -21.28 -13.56 9.71
N ILE A 411 -20.62 -12.77 10.55
CA ILE A 411 -19.83 -11.60 10.16
C ILE A 411 -18.72 -12.01 9.18
N LYS A 412 -18.39 -11.15 8.23
CA LYS A 412 -17.45 -11.43 7.14
C LYS A 412 -16.06 -10.87 7.34
N GLY A 413 -15.89 -9.96 8.27
CA GLY A 413 -14.57 -9.36 8.52
C GLY A 413 -14.63 -8.16 9.44
N PHE A 414 -13.45 -7.58 9.65
CA PHE A 414 -13.29 -6.40 10.49
C PHE A 414 -12.52 -5.28 9.76
N LYS A 415 -12.96 -4.04 9.99
CA LYS A 415 -12.19 -2.82 9.82
C LYS A 415 -11.62 -2.49 11.20
N VAL A 416 -10.33 -2.76 11.43
CA VAL A 416 -9.67 -2.50 12.72
C VAL A 416 -8.95 -1.17 12.65
N ASP A 417 -9.19 -0.29 13.60
CA ASP A 417 -8.76 1.09 13.57
C ASP A 417 -7.97 1.51 14.80
N PHE A 418 -7.20 2.61 14.66
CA PHE A 418 -6.47 3.27 15.75
C PHE A 418 -5.27 2.50 16.30
N MET A 419 -4.55 1.73 15.50
CA MET A 419 -3.24 1.19 15.87
C MET A 419 -2.20 2.32 15.99
N ASN A 420 -2.13 3.19 14.99
CA ASN A 420 -1.33 4.44 14.95
C ASN A 420 0.16 4.28 15.28
N ARG A 421 0.74 3.11 15.11
CA ARG A 421 2.17 2.81 15.36
C ARG A 421 2.64 1.66 14.49
N ASP A 422 3.98 1.59 14.32
CA ASP A 422 4.68 0.52 13.61
C ASP A 422 5.94 0.04 14.35
N ASP A 423 6.00 0.16 15.69
CA ASP A 423 7.01 -0.52 16.49
C ASP A 423 6.85 -2.05 16.43
N GLN A 424 7.89 -2.79 16.77
CA GLN A 424 7.91 -4.24 16.63
C GLN A 424 6.68 -4.95 17.23
N PRO A 425 6.24 -4.71 18.48
CA PRO A 425 5.05 -5.38 19.02
C PRO A 425 3.78 -5.10 18.24
N MET A 426 3.63 -3.88 17.71
CA MET A 426 2.48 -3.53 16.89
C MET A 426 2.54 -4.26 15.53
N VAL A 427 3.70 -4.28 14.86
CA VAL A 427 3.87 -5.01 13.59
C VAL A 427 3.59 -6.51 13.78
N ASP A 428 4.10 -7.15 14.85
CA ASP A 428 3.77 -8.54 15.15
C ASP A 428 2.27 -8.73 15.42
N TRP A 429 1.61 -7.75 16.03
CA TRP A 429 0.17 -7.78 16.23
C TRP A 429 -0.60 -7.82 14.90
N TYR A 430 -0.22 -7.02 13.88
CA TYR A 430 -0.85 -7.08 12.55
C TYR A 430 -0.77 -8.47 11.94
N ARG A 431 0.41 -9.12 12.04
CA ARG A 431 0.62 -10.49 11.56
C ARG A 431 -0.28 -11.48 12.30
N ARG A 432 -0.32 -11.41 13.63
CA ARG A 432 -1.17 -12.30 14.46
C ARG A 432 -2.66 -12.06 14.22
N ALA A 433 -3.08 -10.81 14.03
CA ALA A 433 -4.46 -10.48 13.69
C ALA A 433 -4.87 -11.06 12.32
N ALA A 434 -4.00 -10.90 11.31
CA ALA A 434 -4.21 -11.50 9.99
C ALA A 434 -4.33 -13.03 10.06
N GLU A 435 -3.44 -13.70 10.80
CA GLU A 435 -3.45 -15.14 11.01
C GLU A 435 -4.69 -15.62 11.75
N MET A 436 -5.08 -14.93 12.84
CA MET A 436 -6.28 -15.28 13.63
C MET A 436 -7.56 -15.10 12.80
N CYS A 437 -7.68 -14.00 12.06
CA CYS A 437 -8.82 -13.79 11.18
C CYS A 437 -8.86 -14.82 10.04
N ALA A 438 -7.70 -15.22 9.48
CA ALA A 438 -7.65 -16.30 8.50
C ALA A 438 -8.16 -17.63 9.07
N LYS A 439 -7.80 -17.97 10.31
CA LYS A 439 -8.29 -19.17 11.01
C LYS A 439 -9.82 -19.25 11.07
N TYR A 440 -10.48 -18.10 11.18
CA TYR A 440 -11.94 -17.99 11.29
C TYR A 440 -12.62 -17.51 10.00
N HIS A 441 -11.91 -17.48 8.87
CA HIS A 441 -12.38 -17.03 7.55
C HIS A 441 -12.96 -15.61 7.56
N LEU A 442 -12.26 -14.68 8.22
CA LEU A 442 -12.62 -13.27 8.33
C LEU A 442 -11.68 -12.39 7.51
N LEU A 443 -12.25 -11.46 6.75
CA LEU A 443 -11.51 -10.43 6.03
C LEU A 443 -10.98 -9.37 7.00
N MET A 444 -9.83 -8.76 6.66
CA MET A 444 -9.19 -7.70 7.44
C MET A 444 -8.98 -6.46 6.59
N ASN A 445 -9.38 -5.31 7.13
CA ASN A 445 -9.07 -3.98 6.64
C ASN A 445 -8.46 -3.18 7.79
N PHE A 446 -7.23 -2.67 7.63
CA PHE A 446 -6.52 -1.95 8.68
C PHE A 446 -6.61 -0.45 8.47
N HIS A 447 -7.13 0.29 9.47
CA HIS A 447 -7.21 1.75 9.54
C HIS A 447 -6.36 2.31 10.69
N GLY A 448 -6.00 3.61 10.64
CA GLY A 448 -4.97 4.12 11.54
C GLY A 448 -3.67 3.30 11.41
N ALA A 449 -3.34 2.93 10.19
CA ALA A 449 -2.37 1.88 9.86
C ALA A 449 -1.24 2.41 8.98
N TYR A 450 -0.05 1.84 9.13
CA TYR A 450 1.05 2.10 8.21
C TYR A 450 0.78 1.51 6.80
N LYS A 451 1.57 1.97 5.78
CA LYS A 451 1.50 1.44 4.41
C LYS A 451 1.62 -0.08 4.39
N PRO A 452 0.98 -0.80 3.46
CA PRO A 452 1.23 -2.23 3.27
C PRO A 452 2.71 -2.51 2.95
N THR A 453 3.18 -3.67 3.38
CA THR A 453 4.54 -4.15 3.15
C THR A 453 4.55 -5.56 2.57
N GLY A 454 3.42 -5.97 1.99
CA GLY A 454 3.23 -7.29 1.41
C GLY A 454 2.54 -8.30 2.32
N LEU A 455 2.03 -7.90 3.49
CA LEU A 455 1.29 -8.78 4.41
C LEU A 455 0.09 -9.46 3.71
N GLN A 456 -0.56 -8.76 2.77
CA GLN A 456 -1.66 -9.28 1.95
C GLN A 456 -1.23 -10.40 0.98
N ARG A 457 0.06 -10.57 0.70
CA ARG A 457 0.57 -11.74 -0.02
C ARG A 457 0.66 -12.96 0.89
N THR A 458 1.09 -12.75 2.13
CA THR A 458 1.28 -13.82 3.12
C THR A 458 -0.06 -14.29 3.69
N TYR A 459 -0.95 -13.32 3.93
CA TYR A 459 -2.31 -13.51 4.43
C TYR A 459 -3.31 -12.84 3.48
N PRO A 460 -3.79 -13.53 2.44
CA PRO A 460 -4.70 -12.97 1.44
C PRO A 460 -6.04 -12.45 1.97
N ASN A 461 -6.41 -12.80 3.19
CA ASN A 461 -7.57 -12.24 3.89
C ASN A 461 -7.37 -10.79 4.37
N VAL A 462 -6.14 -10.28 4.35
CA VAL A 462 -5.87 -8.85 4.53
C VAL A 462 -6.12 -8.16 3.19
N VAL A 463 -7.28 -7.58 3.05
CA VAL A 463 -7.77 -7.09 1.75
C VAL A 463 -7.58 -5.59 1.56
N ASN A 464 -7.36 -4.81 2.64
CA ASN A 464 -7.08 -3.40 2.48
C ASN A 464 -6.30 -2.79 3.66
N PHE A 465 -5.73 -1.60 3.42
CA PHE A 465 -5.00 -0.78 4.40
C PHE A 465 -5.32 0.69 4.14
N GLU A 466 -5.48 1.48 5.19
CA GLU A 466 -5.49 2.92 5.08
C GLU A 466 -4.06 3.46 4.80
N GLY A 467 -3.41 4.11 5.75
CA GLY A 467 -2.08 4.71 5.57
C GLY A 467 -2.00 5.61 4.34
N VAL A 468 -3.06 6.35 4.05
CA VAL A 468 -3.26 7.27 2.93
C VAL A 468 -4.15 8.42 3.39
N HIS A 469 -3.86 9.65 2.96
CA HIS A 469 -4.74 10.80 3.20
C HIS A 469 -5.99 10.67 2.30
N GLY A 470 -6.93 9.82 2.73
CA GLY A 470 -8.09 9.42 1.95
C GLY A 470 -9.17 10.50 1.80
N LEU A 471 -10.21 10.19 1.01
CA LEU A 471 -11.31 11.12 0.78
C LEU A 471 -12.05 11.47 2.08
N GLU A 472 -12.01 10.62 3.10
CA GLU A 472 -12.62 10.89 4.41
C GLU A 472 -12.13 12.20 5.02
N GLN A 473 -10.88 12.61 4.76
CA GLN A 473 -10.31 13.85 5.23
C GLN A 473 -11.07 15.09 4.73
N MET A 474 -11.81 14.96 3.63
CA MET A 474 -12.62 16.06 3.08
C MET A 474 -13.83 16.43 3.96
N LYS A 475 -14.15 15.66 5.00
CA LYS A 475 -15.17 16.06 6.00
C LYS A 475 -14.75 17.28 6.82
N TRP A 476 -13.44 17.52 6.97
CA TRP A 476 -12.89 18.55 7.86
C TRP A 476 -11.65 19.30 7.36
N SER A 477 -11.06 18.85 6.26
CA SER A 477 -9.84 19.48 5.74
C SER A 477 -10.07 20.92 5.35
N ASP A 478 -9.12 21.79 5.73
CA ASP A 478 -9.11 23.20 5.31
C ASP A 478 -9.20 23.28 3.77
N PRO A 479 -9.94 24.27 3.21
CA PRO A 479 -10.04 24.46 1.77
C PRO A 479 -8.72 24.63 1.01
N SER A 480 -7.62 24.97 1.70
CA SER A 480 -6.28 25.04 1.11
C SER A 480 -5.64 23.66 0.86
N VAL A 481 -6.15 22.58 1.44
CA VAL A 481 -5.69 21.23 1.17
C VAL A 481 -6.00 20.87 -0.28
N ASP A 482 -4.98 20.46 -1.01
CA ASP A 482 -5.07 20.11 -2.43
C ASP A 482 -5.19 18.59 -2.59
N GLN A 483 -6.41 18.08 -2.40
CA GLN A 483 -6.71 16.66 -2.57
C GLN A 483 -6.56 16.21 -4.03
N VAL A 484 -6.87 17.06 -4.99
CA VAL A 484 -6.80 16.73 -6.42
C VAL A 484 -5.37 16.45 -6.87
N THR A 485 -4.41 17.26 -6.45
CA THR A 485 -2.99 17.01 -6.72
C THR A 485 -2.50 15.77 -5.96
N TYR A 486 -2.94 15.58 -4.72
CA TYR A 486 -2.62 14.40 -3.93
C TYR A 486 -3.08 13.10 -4.62
N ASP A 487 -4.31 13.06 -5.15
CA ASP A 487 -4.89 11.89 -5.81
C ASP A 487 -4.17 11.47 -7.11
N VAL A 488 -3.52 12.41 -7.80
CA VAL A 488 -2.66 12.09 -8.97
C VAL A 488 -1.18 11.94 -8.58
N THR A 489 -0.88 11.90 -7.29
CA THR A 489 0.45 11.63 -6.72
C THR A 489 0.52 10.22 -6.14
N ILE A 490 -0.49 9.83 -5.35
CA ILE A 490 -0.50 8.55 -4.62
C ILE A 490 -0.43 7.30 -5.52
N PRO A 491 -0.93 7.26 -6.77
CA PRO A 491 -0.76 6.10 -7.64
C PRO A 491 0.71 5.76 -7.93
N PHE A 492 1.59 6.74 -7.90
CA PHE A 492 3.01 6.59 -8.19
C PHE A 492 3.85 6.29 -6.95
N ILE A 493 3.38 6.67 -5.75
CA ILE A 493 4.16 6.59 -4.51
C ILE A 493 3.50 5.62 -3.53
N ARG A 494 2.34 5.99 -2.96
CA ARG A 494 1.67 5.18 -1.94
C ARG A 494 1.20 3.82 -2.45
N MET A 495 0.62 3.79 -3.65
CA MET A 495 0.07 2.57 -4.25
C MET A 495 1.15 1.55 -4.65
N LEU A 496 2.42 1.97 -4.85
CA LEU A 496 3.55 1.07 -5.04
C LEU A 496 3.72 0.11 -3.85
N ALA A 497 3.37 0.53 -2.65
CA ALA A 497 3.41 -0.31 -1.45
C ALA A 497 2.28 -1.36 -1.42
N GLY A 498 1.16 -1.11 -2.10
CA GLY A 498 0.00 -2.01 -2.15
C GLY A 498 -1.35 -1.29 -2.00
N PRO A 499 -2.42 -2.02 -1.72
CA PRO A 499 -3.79 -1.51 -1.74
C PRO A 499 -4.01 -0.31 -0.79
N MET A 500 -5.00 0.51 -1.14
CA MET A 500 -5.36 1.72 -0.39
C MET A 500 -6.86 1.74 -0.11
N ASP A 501 -7.23 1.86 1.16
CA ASP A 501 -8.60 2.22 1.51
C ASP A 501 -8.77 3.74 1.47
N TYR A 502 -8.84 4.26 0.23
CA TYR A 502 -8.95 5.69 -0.05
C TYR A 502 -10.36 6.24 0.23
N THR A 503 -11.36 5.38 0.29
CA THR A 503 -12.77 5.72 0.56
C THR A 503 -13.43 6.61 -0.51
N GLN A 504 -13.20 6.33 -1.81
CA GLN A 504 -13.74 7.08 -2.94
C GLN A 504 -15.25 6.91 -3.14
N GLY A 505 -15.80 7.67 -4.10
CA GLY A 505 -17.16 7.50 -4.60
C GLY A 505 -18.13 8.61 -4.24
N ALA A 506 -17.64 9.79 -3.84
CA ALA A 506 -18.51 10.91 -3.53
C ALA A 506 -19.40 11.31 -4.69
N MET A 507 -20.72 11.44 -4.44
CA MET A 507 -21.71 11.97 -5.38
C MET A 507 -21.92 13.49 -5.21
N ARG A 508 -21.41 14.09 -4.13
CA ARG A 508 -21.26 15.53 -4.00
C ARG A 508 -19.83 15.91 -4.41
N ASN A 509 -19.71 16.64 -5.52
CA ASN A 509 -18.42 17.00 -6.11
C ASN A 509 -18.29 18.52 -6.17
N ALA A 510 -17.11 19.03 -5.88
CA ALA A 510 -16.85 20.48 -5.85
C ALA A 510 -15.64 20.88 -6.69
N THR A 511 -15.77 22.00 -7.40
CA THR A 511 -14.62 22.69 -7.97
C THR A 511 -13.75 23.27 -6.85
N LYS A 512 -12.50 23.62 -7.13
CA LYS A 512 -11.57 24.19 -6.16
C LYS A 512 -12.17 25.37 -5.36
N LYS A 513 -12.99 26.21 -6.01
CA LYS A 513 -13.63 27.37 -5.38
C LYS A 513 -14.85 27.05 -4.53
N ASN A 514 -15.53 25.94 -4.84
CA ASN A 514 -16.81 25.58 -4.24
C ASN A 514 -16.68 24.56 -3.12
N TYR A 515 -15.52 23.94 -2.98
CA TYR A 515 -15.26 22.99 -1.89
C TYR A 515 -15.38 23.69 -0.53
N LYS A 516 -16.08 23.02 0.38
CA LYS A 516 -16.20 23.38 1.80
C LYS A 516 -16.23 22.11 2.64
N PRO A 517 -15.49 22.08 3.75
CA PRO A 517 -15.58 20.96 4.68
C PRO A 517 -16.92 21.03 5.43
N ILE A 518 -17.81 20.10 5.15
CA ILE A 518 -19.11 19.97 5.83
C ILE A 518 -19.15 18.55 6.41
N ARG A 519 -19.03 18.44 7.73
CA ARG A 519 -18.87 17.14 8.41
C ARG A 519 -20.03 16.19 8.17
N THR A 520 -21.27 16.70 8.06
CA THR A 520 -22.50 15.90 7.93
C THR A 520 -22.94 15.70 6.49
N GLU A 521 -22.44 16.51 5.57
CA GLU A 521 -22.73 16.44 4.12
C GLU A 521 -21.45 16.70 3.32
N PRO A 522 -20.42 15.85 3.49
CA PRO A 522 -19.13 16.08 2.88
C PRO A 522 -19.17 16.04 1.36
N MET A 523 -18.15 16.59 0.74
CA MET A 523 -17.99 16.62 -0.72
C MET A 523 -16.55 16.36 -1.11
N SER A 524 -16.33 15.77 -2.29
CA SER A 524 -15.00 15.65 -2.87
C SER A 524 -14.56 16.97 -3.52
N GLN A 525 -13.26 17.17 -3.62
CA GLN A 525 -12.67 18.07 -4.60
C GLN A 525 -12.59 17.36 -5.97
N GLY A 526 -12.68 18.12 -7.07
CA GLY A 526 -12.65 17.58 -8.44
C GLY A 526 -14.02 17.15 -8.96
N THR A 527 -14.02 16.56 -10.16
CA THR A 527 -15.26 16.26 -10.89
C THR A 527 -15.87 14.91 -10.52
N ARG A 528 -17.14 14.69 -10.97
CA ARG A 528 -17.80 13.39 -10.88
C ARG A 528 -17.01 12.30 -11.61
N CYS A 529 -16.53 12.59 -12.82
CA CYS A 529 -15.78 11.60 -13.60
C CYS A 529 -14.44 11.20 -12.94
N ARG A 530 -13.83 12.11 -12.14
CA ARG A 530 -12.69 11.76 -11.30
C ARG A 530 -13.06 10.66 -10.30
N GLN A 531 -14.14 10.82 -9.55
CA GLN A 531 -14.61 9.83 -8.58
C GLN A 531 -14.91 8.46 -9.24
N LEU A 532 -15.40 8.44 -10.46
CA LEU A 532 -15.60 7.22 -11.23
C LEU A 532 -14.26 6.60 -11.68
N ALA A 533 -13.30 7.42 -12.10
CA ALA A 533 -11.98 6.96 -12.54
C ALA A 533 -11.14 6.36 -11.38
N GLU A 534 -11.31 6.87 -10.15
CA GLU A 534 -10.64 6.38 -8.94
C GLU A 534 -10.89 4.89 -8.71
N TYR A 535 -12.08 4.36 -9.02
CA TYR A 535 -12.40 2.93 -8.93
C TYR A 535 -11.59 2.06 -9.90
N VAL A 536 -11.11 2.64 -10.99
CA VAL A 536 -10.23 1.92 -11.93
C VAL A 536 -8.77 2.13 -11.58
N VAL A 537 -8.37 3.34 -11.17
CA VAL A 537 -6.97 3.71 -10.93
C VAL A 537 -6.45 3.13 -9.61
N PHE A 538 -7.22 3.28 -8.52
CA PHE A 538 -6.76 2.86 -7.20
C PHE A 538 -6.87 1.34 -7.01
N GLU A 539 -5.87 0.77 -6.37
CA GLU A 539 -5.89 -0.63 -5.96
C GLU A 539 -6.60 -0.75 -4.62
N SER A 540 -7.75 -1.41 -4.59
CA SER A 540 -8.57 -1.56 -3.39
C SER A 540 -9.44 -2.83 -3.50
N PRO A 541 -8.94 -4.01 -3.07
CA PRO A 541 -9.70 -5.25 -3.11
C PRO A 541 -10.97 -5.24 -2.26
N LEU A 542 -11.01 -4.48 -1.17
CA LEU A 542 -12.22 -4.16 -0.40
C LEU A 542 -12.51 -2.67 -0.60
N ASN A 543 -13.38 -2.35 -1.55
CA ASN A 543 -13.50 -1.00 -2.09
C ASN A 543 -14.73 -0.27 -1.52
N MET A 544 -14.49 0.80 -0.74
CA MET A 544 -15.55 1.58 -0.12
C MET A 544 -16.36 2.36 -1.16
N MET A 545 -17.66 2.46 -0.91
CA MET A 545 -18.59 3.41 -1.50
C MET A 545 -18.97 4.40 -0.41
N CYS A 546 -18.34 5.57 -0.41
CA CYS A 546 -18.39 6.48 0.75
C CYS A 546 -19.70 7.26 0.90
N ASP A 547 -20.45 7.50 -0.19
CA ASP A 547 -21.66 8.33 -0.13
C ASP A 547 -22.90 7.55 0.33
N SER A 548 -23.96 8.24 0.64
CA SER A 548 -25.21 7.62 1.10
C SER A 548 -25.93 6.87 -0.01
N PRO A 549 -26.66 5.79 0.31
CA PRO A 549 -27.52 5.12 -0.65
C PRO A 549 -28.48 6.08 -1.39
N ALA A 550 -29.04 7.05 -0.67
CA ALA A 550 -29.94 8.04 -1.28
C ALA A 550 -29.27 8.91 -2.34
N ASN A 551 -27.98 9.25 -2.18
CA ASN A 551 -27.23 10.00 -3.18
C ASN A 551 -26.82 9.10 -4.36
N TYR A 552 -26.45 7.86 -4.13
CA TYR A 552 -26.15 6.89 -5.17
C TYR A 552 -27.39 6.59 -6.04
N MET A 553 -28.55 6.37 -5.43
CA MET A 553 -29.81 6.14 -6.18
C MET A 553 -30.27 7.36 -6.98
N ALA A 554 -29.97 8.57 -6.51
CA ALA A 554 -30.23 9.80 -7.29
C ALA A 554 -29.33 9.92 -8.53
N GLU A 555 -28.20 9.22 -8.55
CA GLU A 555 -27.19 9.19 -9.61
C GLU A 555 -26.98 7.75 -10.12
N GLN A 556 -28.08 7.03 -10.37
CA GLN A 556 -28.08 5.59 -10.63
C GLN A 556 -27.13 5.18 -11.75
N GLU A 557 -27.00 5.93 -12.85
CA GLU A 557 -26.09 5.54 -13.93
C GLU A 557 -24.60 5.62 -13.55
N CYS A 558 -24.22 6.48 -12.60
CA CYS A 558 -22.88 6.48 -12.01
C CYS A 558 -22.73 5.30 -11.04
N THR A 559 -23.77 5.00 -10.28
CA THR A 559 -23.83 3.86 -9.36
C THR A 559 -23.71 2.53 -10.12
N ASP A 560 -24.45 2.38 -11.24
CA ASP A 560 -24.33 1.20 -12.13
C ASP A 560 -22.90 1.02 -12.65
N PHE A 561 -22.22 2.12 -12.99
CA PHE A 561 -20.83 2.06 -13.43
C PHE A 561 -19.90 1.58 -12.28
N ILE A 562 -20.02 2.16 -11.10
CA ILE A 562 -19.24 1.75 -9.91
C ILE A 562 -19.50 0.28 -9.58
N ALA A 563 -20.78 -0.12 -9.55
CA ALA A 563 -21.21 -1.48 -9.24
C ALA A 563 -20.62 -2.53 -10.22
N ALA A 564 -20.47 -2.16 -11.50
CA ALA A 564 -19.92 -3.04 -12.52
C ALA A 564 -18.39 -3.17 -12.48
N ILE A 565 -17.66 -2.29 -11.79
CA ILE A 565 -16.20 -2.33 -11.73
C ILE A 565 -15.73 -3.42 -10.75
N PRO A 566 -14.85 -4.34 -11.17
CA PRO A 566 -14.23 -5.32 -10.27
C PRO A 566 -13.30 -4.66 -9.24
N THR A 567 -13.06 -5.33 -8.13
CA THR A 567 -12.11 -4.88 -7.11
C THR A 567 -10.76 -5.61 -7.18
N VAL A 568 -10.71 -6.72 -7.94
CA VAL A 568 -9.50 -7.49 -8.25
C VAL A 568 -9.43 -7.81 -9.74
N TRP A 569 -8.22 -7.90 -10.28
CA TRP A 569 -7.99 -7.83 -11.69
C TRP A 569 -7.18 -9.01 -12.22
N ASP A 570 -7.36 -9.34 -13.49
CA ASP A 570 -6.53 -10.33 -14.17
C ASP A 570 -5.27 -9.67 -14.74
N GLU A 571 -5.39 -8.40 -15.14
CA GLU A 571 -4.30 -7.63 -15.74
C GLU A 571 -4.44 -6.14 -15.39
N THR A 572 -3.30 -5.49 -15.17
CA THR A 572 -3.18 -4.04 -14.98
C THR A 572 -2.10 -3.52 -15.91
N VAL A 573 -2.37 -2.41 -16.61
CA VAL A 573 -1.47 -1.76 -17.56
C VAL A 573 -1.41 -0.27 -17.28
N ALA A 574 -0.23 0.25 -16.99
CA ALA A 574 0.03 1.68 -16.90
C ALA A 574 0.12 2.28 -18.32
N LEU A 575 -0.89 3.05 -18.73
CA LEU A 575 -0.93 3.61 -20.08
C LEU A 575 -0.07 4.88 -20.20
N ASP A 576 -0.28 5.83 -19.29
CA ASP A 576 0.46 7.09 -19.25
C ASP A 576 0.36 7.71 -17.85
N GLY A 577 1.25 8.64 -17.52
CA GLY A 577 1.17 9.35 -16.24
C GLY A 577 2.39 10.18 -15.94
N LYS A 578 2.16 11.23 -15.14
CA LYS A 578 3.18 12.08 -14.57
C LYS A 578 2.81 12.45 -13.14
N VAL A 579 3.71 12.21 -12.23
CA VAL A 579 3.50 12.45 -10.79
C VAL A 579 2.97 13.87 -10.55
N ALA A 580 1.92 13.99 -9.74
CA ALA A 580 1.24 15.22 -9.40
C ALA A 580 0.53 15.97 -10.56
N GLU A 581 0.54 15.41 -11.78
CA GLU A 581 -0.14 16.03 -12.92
C GLU A 581 -1.32 15.20 -13.44
N TYR A 582 -1.10 13.93 -13.74
CA TYR A 582 -2.14 13.04 -14.27
C TYR A 582 -1.74 11.57 -14.22
N VAL A 583 -2.73 10.69 -14.32
CA VAL A 583 -2.55 9.24 -14.41
C VAL A 583 -3.58 8.63 -15.36
N VAL A 584 -3.17 7.62 -16.12
CA VAL A 584 -4.04 6.83 -17.02
C VAL A 584 -3.69 5.35 -16.88
N MET A 585 -4.68 4.55 -16.50
CA MET A 585 -4.52 3.11 -16.31
C MET A 585 -5.61 2.32 -17.01
N ALA A 586 -5.26 1.14 -17.51
CA ALA A 586 -6.20 0.14 -17.98
C ALA A 586 -6.12 -1.12 -17.13
N ARG A 587 -7.26 -1.75 -16.88
CA ARG A 587 -7.34 -3.00 -16.11
C ARG A 587 -8.32 -3.96 -16.79
N ARG A 588 -8.06 -5.26 -16.70
CA ARG A 588 -8.91 -6.29 -17.30
C ARG A 588 -9.44 -7.25 -16.24
N LYS A 589 -10.71 -7.61 -16.40
CA LYS A 589 -11.32 -8.75 -15.72
C LYS A 589 -12.08 -9.58 -16.76
N ALA A 590 -11.75 -10.85 -16.87
CA ALA A 590 -12.22 -11.72 -17.96
C ALA A 590 -12.04 -11.03 -19.34
N ASP A 591 -13.11 -10.84 -20.11
CA ASP A 591 -13.07 -10.23 -21.44
C ASP A 591 -13.36 -8.72 -21.44
N THR A 592 -13.53 -8.11 -20.27
CA THR A 592 -13.86 -6.69 -20.13
C THR A 592 -12.66 -5.89 -19.66
N TRP A 593 -12.40 -4.78 -20.35
CA TRP A 593 -11.39 -3.80 -19.98
C TRP A 593 -12.04 -2.55 -19.38
N TYR A 594 -11.32 -1.97 -18.44
CA TYR A 594 -11.70 -0.74 -17.75
C TYR A 594 -10.55 0.24 -17.87
N VAL A 595 -10.83 1.49 -18.23
CA VAL A 595 -9.80 2.53 -18.32
C VAL A 595 -10.23 3.68 -17.43
N GLY A 596 -9.29 4.15 -16.59
CA GLY A 596 -9.45 5.31 -15.73
C GLY A 596 -8.35 6.34 -16.00
N ALA A 597 -8.74 7.60 -16.11
CA ALA A 597 -7.81 8.73 -16.22
C ALA A 597 -8.23 9.86 -15.28
N MET A 598 -7.25 10.48 -14.62
CA MET A 598 -7.43 11.62 -13.73
C MET A 598 -6.39 12.69 -14.04
N ALA A 599 -6.80 13.97 -13.93
CA ALA A 599 -5.92 15.12 -14.10
C ALA A 599 -5.87 16.02 -12.86
N GLY A 600 -4.77 16.75 -12.70
CA GLY A 600 -4.62 17.83 -11.73
C GLY A 600 -5.51 19.04 -12.05
N TRP A 601 -5.31 20.14 -11.31
CA TRP A 601 -6.14 21.36 -11.48
C TRP A 601 -5.95 22.10 -12.80
N ASP A 602 -4.92 21.79 -13.59
CA ASP A 602 -4.75 22.40 -14.92
C ASP A 602 -5.63 21.75 -16.00
N GLY A 603 -6.30 20.65 -15.67
CA GLY A 603 -7.00 19.83 -16.64
C GLY A 603 -6.03 19.22 -17.66
N ARG A 604 -6.54 18.48 -18.65
CA ARG A 604 -5.67 17.90 -19.69
C ARG A 604 -6.44 17.49 -20.94
N GLU A 605 -5.86 17.78 -22.09
CA GLU A 605 -6.22 17.16 -23.36
C GLU A 605 -5.06 16.25 -23.80
N MET A 606 -5.35 14.99 -24.11
CA MET A 606 -4.34 14.03 -24.52
C MET A 606 -4.91 12.93 -25.40
N GLU A 607 -4.05 12.17 -26.03
CA GLU A 607 -4.39 10.96 -26.74
C GLU A 607 -3.92 9.75 -25.95
N ILE A 608 -4.82 8.80 -25.71
CA ILE A 608 -4.51 7.51 -25.08
C ILE A 608 -4.43 6.43 -26.17
N ASP A 609 -3.42 5.54 -26.03
CA ASP A 609 -3.24 4.40 -26.90
C ASP A 609 -4.00 3.19 -26.32
N LEU A 610 -4.98 2.69 -27.06
CA LEU A 610 -5.75 1.48 -26.76
C LEU A 610 -5.16 0.22 -27.43
N GLY A 611 -3.92 0.27 -27.87
CA GLY A 611 -3.20 -0.85 -28.53
C GLY A 611 -3.02 -2.09 -27.62
N PHE A 612 -3.24 -1.97 -26.32
CA PHE A 612 -3.28 -3.10 -25.38
C PHE A 612 -4.48 -4.04 -25.61
N LEU A 613 -5.54 -3.57 -26.30
CA LEU A 613 -6.69 -4.41 -26.61
C LEU A 613 -6.30 -5.47 -27.65
N PRO A 614 -6.62 -6.76 -27.43
CA PRO A 614 -6.44 -7.80 -28.44
C PRO A 614 -7.14 -7.49 -29.78
N GLU A 615 -6.77 -8.21 -30.83
CA GLU A 615 -7.47 -8.06 -32.13
C GLU A 615 -8.97 -8.30 -31.99
N GLY A 616 -9.77 -7.49 -32.70
CA GLY A 616 -11.24 -7.54 -32.70
C GLY A 616 -11.89 -6.18 -32.68
N GLU A 617 -13.19 -6.17 -32.81
CA GLU A 617 -14.03 -4.98 -32.67
C GLU A 617 -14.50 -4.82 -31.22
N TYR A 618 -14.48 -3.59 -30.73
CA TYR A 618 -14.90 -3.28 -29.37
C TYR A 618 -15.90 -2.13 -29.33
N SER A 619 -16.79 -2.20 -28.35
CA SER A 619 -17.64 -1.10 -27.93
C SER A 619 -17.14 -0.55 -26.61
N MET A 620 -17.22 0.75 -26.39
CA MET A 620 -16.90 1.36 -25.11
C MET A 620 -18.02 2.27 -24.63
N THR A 621 -18.32 2.19 -23.34
CA THR A 621 -19.18 3.15 -22.63
C THR A 621 -18.26 4.06 -21.80
N VAL A 622 -18.32 5.34 -22.09
CA VAL A 622 -17.42 6.37 -21.57
C VAL A 622 -18.19 7.31 -20.67
N PHE A 623 -17.66 7.58 -19.50
CA PHE A 623 -18.01 8.70 -18.63
C PHE A 623 -16.90 9.74 -18.72
N ARG A 624 -17.25 10.93 -19.18
CA ARG A 624 -16.30 12.05 -19.37
C ARG A 624 -16.85 13.34 -18.81
N ASP A 625 -15.97 14.22 -18.38
CA ASP A 625 -16.33 15.55 -17.94
C ASP A 625 -17.20 16.29 -18.97
N GLY A 626 -18.24 16.93 -18.50
CA GLY A 626 -19.08 17.79 -19.32
C GLY A 626 -18.39 19.11 -19.66
N VAL A 627 -18.96 19.84 -20.61
CA VAL A 627 -18.41 21.11 -21.08
C VAL A 627 -18.28 22.15 -19.96
N ASN A 628 -19.16 22.07 -18.95
CA ASN A 628 -19.19 22.97 -17.81
C ASN A 628 -18.62 22.38 -16.52
N ALA A 629 -17.92 21.22 -16.56
CA ALA A 629 -17.38 20.56 -15.38
C ALA A 629 -16.41 21.45 -14.58
N HIS A 630 -15.72 22.38 -15.22
CA HIS A 630 -14.87 23.40 -14.58
C HIS A 630 -15.65 24.42 -13.72
N ARG A 631 -16.98 24.47 -13.83
CA ARG A 631 -17.89 25.34 -13.06
C ARG A 631 -18.85 24.55 -12.19
N ILE A 632 -19.30 23.40 -12.68
CA ILE A 632 -20.23 22.48 -12.02
C ILE A 632 -19.58 21.10 -12.02
N ALA A 633 -18.93 20.75 -10.92
CA ALA A 633 -18.09 19.53 -10.83
C ALA A 633 -18.86 18.23 -11.10
N SER A 634 -20.17 18.22 -10.95
CA SER A 634 -21.04 17.08 -11.27
C SER A 634 -21.50 17.05 -12.75
N ASP A 635 -21.08 18.02 -13.61
CA ASP A 635 -21.43 17.98 -15.05
C ASP A 635 -20.60 16.92 -15.77
N TYR A 636 -21.26 15.89 -16.27
CA TYR A 636 -20.63 14.79 -17.01
C TYR A 636 -21.48 14.35 -18.22
N ARG A 637 -20.88 13.53 -19.08
CA ARG A 637 -21.56 12.88 -20.21
C ARG A 637 -21.24 11.40 -20.23
N LYS A 638 -22.29 10.57 -20.33
CA LYS A 638 -22.19 9.15 -20.66
C LYS A 638 -22.40 8.96 -22.16
N VAL A 639 -21.47 8.29 -22.83
CA VAL A 639 -21.51 8.06 -24.29
C VAL A 639 -21.09 6.64 -24.58
N THR A 640 -21.88 5.93 -25.42
CA THR A 640 -21.48 4.62 -25.96
C THR A 640 -21.03 4.78 -27.41
N MET A 641 -19.88 4.24 -27.77
CA MET A 641 -19.28 4.37 -29.09
C MET A 641 -18.42 3.16 -29.43
N ALA A 642 -18.10 2.98 -30.71
CA ALA A 642 -17.10 2.00 -31.11
C ALA A 642 -15.69 2.47 -30.72
N VAL A 643 -14.81 1.54 -30.35
CA VAL A 643 -13.37 1.84 -30.23
C VAL A 643 -12.83 2.20 -31.61
N PRO A 644 -12.06 3.30 -31.77
CA PRO A 644 -11.50 3.70 -33.05
C PRO A 644 -10.62 2.59 -33.65
N SER A 645 -10.63 2.46 -34.99
CA SER A 645 -9.87 1.40 -35.69
C SER A 645 -8.36 1.55 -35.55
N ASP A 646 -7.87 2.78 -35.40
CA ASP A 646 -6.45 3.10 -35.17
C ASP A 646 -6.04 2.93 -33.70
N ARG A 647 -6.98 2.53 -32.83
CA ARG A 647 -6.75 2.37 -31.37
C ARG A 647 -6.30 3.65 -30.66
N LYS A 648 -6.54 4.82 -31.23
CA LYS A 648 -6.19 6.11 -30.65
C LYS A 648 -7.42 6.84 -30.17
N MET A 649 -7.42 7.26 -28.90
CA MET A 649 -8.57 7.95 -28.31
C MET A 649 -8.16 9.30 -27.73
N LYS A 650 -8.67 10.39 -28.32
CA LYS A 650 -8.52 11.72 -27.73
C LYS A 650 -9.47 11.90 -26.56
N ILE A 651 -8.94 12.27 -25.42
CA ILE A 651 -9.68 12.57 -24.21
C ILE A 651 -9.42 13.99 -23.73
N LYS A 652 -10.42 14.54 -23.06
CA LYS A 652 -10.33 15.85 -22.40
C LYS A 652 -10.86 15.74 -20.98
N MET A 653 -10.06 16.17 -20.02
CA MET A 653 -10.39 16.27 -18.60
C MET A 653 -10.39 17.72 -18.16
N ALA A 654 -11.40 18.12 -17.42
CA ALA A 654 -11.51 19.44 -16.81
C ALA A 654 -10.46 19.63 -15.71
N PRO A 655 -10.28 20.86 -15.16
CA PRO A 655 -9.54 21.07 -13.93
C PRO A 655 -10.04 20.18 -12.78
N GLY A 656 -9.18 19.35 -12.22
CA GLY A 656 -9.54 18.30 -11.25
C GLY A 656 -10.43 17.22 -11.85
N GLY A 657 -10.34 17.02 -13.16
CA GLY A 657 -11.24 16.17 -13.93
C GLY A 657 -10.86 14.71 -14.01
N GLY A 658 -11.74 13.96 -14.64
CA GLY A 658 -11.56 12.54 -14.90
C GLY A 658 -12.23 12.06 -16.20
N TRP A 659 -11.85 10.85 -16.56
CA TRP A 659 -12.41 10.11 -17.67
C TRP A 659 -12.38 8.62 -17.32
N ALA A 660 -13.51 7.93 -17.53
CA ALA A 660 -13.59 6.51 -17.22
C ALA A 660 -14.35 5.76 -18.31
N ALA A 661 -13.95 4.54 -18.62
CA ALA A 661 -14.60 3.73 -19.64
C ALA A 661 -14.64 2.24 -19.28
N VAL A 662 -15.71 1.58 -19.71
CA VAL A 662 -15.83 0.13 -19.82
C VAL A 662 -15.77 -0.25 -21.29
N ILE A 663 -14.87 -1.19 -21.64
CA ILE A 663 -14.63 -1.62 -23.02
C ILE A 663 -14.93 -3.11 -23.12
N THR A 664 -15.89 -3.47 -23.96
CA THR A 664 -16.32 -4.86 -24.19
C THR A 664 -16.12 -5.25 -25.65
N ARG A 665 -15.76 -6.49 -25.89
CA ARG A 665 -15.67 -7.04 -27.24
C ARG A 665 -17.08 -7.14 -27.83
N LYS A 666 -17.26 -6.71 -29.08
CA LYS A 666 -18.51 -6.96 -29.79
C LYS A 666 -18.61 -8.44 -30.10
N ASN A 667 -19.69 -9.06 -29.68
CA ASN A 667 -20.00 -10.43 -30.13
C ASN A 667 -20.21 -10.40 -31.63
N GLN A 668 -19.53 -11.28 -32.36
CA GLN A 668 -19.76 -11.50 -33.79
C GLN A 668 -21.13 -12.12 -34.03
#